data_001fd0e2f203bb9568c769d30e1bfbf0
#
_entry.id   001fd0e2f203bb9568c769d30e1bfbf0
#
_cell.length_a   1.000
_cell.length_b   1.000
_cell.length_c   1.000
_cell.angle_alpha   90.00
_cell.angle_beta   90.00
_cell.angle_gamma   90.00
#
_symmetry.space_group_name_H-M   'P 1'
#
loop_
_entity.id
_entity.type
_entity.pdbx_description
1 polymer ?
#
loop_
_entity_poly.entity_id
_entity_poly.type
_entity_poly.pdbx_seq_one_letter_code
_entity_poly.pdbx_strand_id
1 'polypeptide(L)'
;MRRARVRVTVIMALAAAAGPVGAQDQRELEPVVVTATKIETPAAEVGASVSVVTEQDFRTYHYPTVDEALRSVPGVEIRRSGGFGKTSSVTIRGANPNQVQVLVDGVRVKSTTTGQAELSDLSPDLIERIEVIRGPQSTLYGADAIGGVINIITKKGKGPLSGSVQQEAGNDDTYATRANVGGSYEILDYAFGASHLESNGRFKNDDSEQNALNTRLGLTLPGQSSVSYTLRYSRADTGLPVKFVSTNSGPLPMDPIIDSNNRQTSETFVMSLAGHTRPVTWWESDLRLGRYTNTIEFIDLPDTADQCPFGALFGFACESPGRFKVERREVEWVNHFHAGTWSTSSFGVEGRRENGLSIGSFAFEAHSHTWAGFFQEQLRFFDRLFLTTGVRVEDNSQFGRNHTERGSLAWVVKESGTRLHGGAGSGFRAPTFNEQFFPGFSDPTLKPEVSFSWDAGVDQKLWRDRARLGLTFFQNAFENLIALETISTPPFVKGVNSAKAWANGIEFTSEVDVLENLVASLTYTYTNSLVLKTRHPIPREPVHRWRIGLTWEPVKRLSLFSQVHVVTQQWEASDALGSGVYNSGHTRVDLGGTYRLLNRYAFIQSVDLTARIQNLLNEGYAEVRGFPALGITGLLGLRATF
;
A
#
# COMPACT_ATOMS: atom_id res chain seq x y z
N MET A 1 -7.61 -40.37 -3.01
CA MET A 1 -8.13 -39.48 -4.07
C MET A 1 -9.63 -39.33 -3.94
N ARG A 2 -10.11 -38.33 -3.24
CA ARG A 2 -11.54 -37.97 -3.22
C ARG A 2 -11.62 -36.47 -3.47
N ARG A 3 -12.11 -36.09 -4.65
CA ARG A 3 -12.38 -34.70 -5.03
C ARG A 3 -13.60 -34.21 -4.25
N ALA A 4 -13.40 -33.33 -3.27
CA ALA A 4 -14.47 -32.57 -2.67
C ALA A 4 -14.90 -31.45 -3.62
N ARG A 5 -16.04 -31.60 -4.25
CA ARG A 5 -16.71 -30.51 -4.99
C ARG A 5 -17.43 -29.64 -3.98
N VAL A 6 -16.89 -28.47 -3.70
CA VAL A 6 -17.61 -27.42 -2.96
C VAL A 6 -18.65 -26.84 -3.92
N ARG A 7 -19.93 -27.15 -3.67
CA ARG A 7 -21.06 -26.48 -4.34
C ARG A 7 -21.33 -25.17 -3.58
N VAL A 8 -20.93 -24.05 -4.15
CA VAL A 8 -21.37 -22.73 -3.72
C VAL A 8 -22.77 -22.52 -4.28
N THR A 9 -23.79 -22.73 -3.45
CA THR A 9 -25.17 -22.36 -3.77
C THR A 9 -25.37 -20.91 -3.34
N VAL A 10 -25.31 -19.99 -4.30
CA VAL A 10 -25.68 -18.59 -4.08
C VAL A 10 -27.21 -18.53 -3.96
N ILE A 11 -27.72 -18.24 -2.78
CA ILE A 11 -29.14 -17.96 -2.57
C ILE A 11 -29.39 -16.51 -2.99
N MET A 12 -29.88 -16.32 -4.19
CA MET A 12 -30.54 -15.12 -4.67
C MET A 12 -32.03 -15.21 -4.35
N ALA A 13 -32.44 -14.64 -3.24
CA ALA A 13 -33.86 -14.38 -2.97
C ALA A 13 -33.96 -13.23 -1.96
N LEU A 14 -34.25 -12.03 -2.47
CA LEU A 14 -35.01 -10.99 -1.72
C LEU A 14 -35.16 -9.75 -2.63
N ALA A 15 -36.16 -9.80 -3.49
CA ALA A 15 -36.71 -8.62 -4.11
C ALA A 15 -38.24 -8.72 -4.03
N ALA A 16 -38.83 -8.00 -3.11
CA ALA A 16 -40.19 -7.46 -3.17
C ALA A 16 -40.67 -6.97 -1.79
N ALA A 17 -40.46 -5.66 -1.52
CA ALA A 17 -41.34 -4.85 -0.66
C ALA A 17 -40.80 -3.41 -0.68
N ALA A 18 -41.07 -2.64 -1.72
CA ALA A 18 -40.84 -1.20 -1.74
C ALA A 18 -42.18 -0.50 -1.57
N GLY A 19 -42.42 0.01 -0.38
CA GLY A 19 -43.43 1.04 -0.12
C GLY A 19 -42.86 2.43 -0.43
N PRO A 20 -43.69 3.46 -0.71
CA PRO A 20 -43.21 4.79 -1.06
C PRO A 20 -42.59 5.49 0.16
N VAL A 21 -41.29 5.80 0.06
CA VAL A 21 -40.55 6.55 1.09
C VAL A 21 -40.49 8.02 0.66
N GLY A 22 -40.82 8.90 1.59
CA GLY A 22 -40.75 10.35 1.43
C GLY A 22 -39.32 10.84 1.22
N ALA A 23 -39.19 11.94 0.50
CA ALA A 23 -37.95 12.60 0.19
C ALA A 23 -37.16 12.95 1.47
N GLN A 24 -36.02 12.30 1.67
CA GLN A 24 -35.03 12.67 2.65
C GLN A 24 -33.76 13.18 1.95
N ASP A 25 -33.11 14.16 2.57
CA ASP A 25 -31.94 14.89 2.09
C ASP A 25 -30.94 13.98 1.34
N GLN A 26 -30.68 14.33 0.09
CA GLN A 26 -29.59 13.76 -0.68
C GLN A 26 -28.29 14.03 0.09
N ARG A 27 -27.62 12.98 0.56
CA ARG A 27 -26.21 13.04 0.90
C ARG A 27 -25.45 13.35 -0.40
N GLU A 28 -25.23 14.62 -0.68
CA GLU A 28 -24.18 15.02 -1.61
C GLU A 28 -22.87 14.58 -0.97
N LEU A 29 -22.35 13.43 -1.42
CA LEU A 29 -21.01 13.03 -1.07
C LEU A 29 -20.08 14.06 -1.71
N GLU A 30 -19.30 14.76 -0.89
CA GLU A 30 -18.27 15.67 -1.38
C GLU A 30 -17.44 14.96 -2.46
N PRO A 31 -17.13 15.62 -3.58
CA PRO A 31 -16.36 14.99 -4.65
C PRO A 31 -15.00 14.56 -4.08
N VAL A 32 -14.70 13.28 -4.20
CA VAL A 32 -13.39 12.75 -3.78
C VAL A 32 -12.31 13.42 -4.61
N VAL A 33 -11.47 14.23 -3.97
CA VAL A 33 -10.36 14.94 -4.60
C VAL A 33 -9.09 14.12 -4.38
N VAL A 34 -8.28 13.98 -5.41
CA VAL A 34 -7.04 13.18 -5.39
C VAL A 34 -5.86 13.96 -5.94
N THR A 35 -4.67 13.59 -5.49
CA THR A 35 -3.40 14.22 -5.91
C THR A 35 -2.68 13.41 -7.01
N ALA A 36 -3.43 12.56 -7.71
CA ALA A 36 -2.93 11.70 -8.79
C ALA A 36 -2.23 12.46 -9.93
N THR A 37 -2.51 13.74 -10.06
CA THR A 37 -1.98 14.64 -11.09
C THR A 37 -1.05 15.73 -10.52
N LYS A 38 -0.55 15.55 -9.29
CA LYS A 38 0.24 16.55 -8.53
C LYS A 38 -0.51 17.84 -8.17
N ILE A 39 -1.76 17.95 -8.54
CA ILE A 39 -2.70 19.00 -8.15
C ILE A 39 -4.01 18.35 -7.70
N GLU A 40 -4.71 18.96 -6.76
CA GLU A 40 -6.00 18.47 -6.31
C GLU A 40 -6.99 18.45 -7.48
N THR A 41 -7.43 17.25 -7.86
CA THR A 41 -8.32 17.02 -9.00
C THR A 41 -9.45 16.10 -8.59
N PRO A 42 -10.71 16.39 -8.94
CA PRO A 42 -11.81 15.47 -8.70
C PRO A 42 -11.52 14.09 -9.33
N ALA A 43 -11.69 13.00 -8.57
CA ALA A 43 -11.37 11.65 -9.04
C ALA A 43 -12.11 11.27 -10.33
N ALA A 44 -13.30 11.85 -10.57
CA ALA A 44 -14.06 11.64 -11.79
C ALA A 44 -13.38 12.23 -13.05
N GLU A 45 -12.53 13.21 -12.89
CA GLU A 45 -11.82 13.91 -13.98
C GLU A 45 -10.45 13.26 -14.30
N VAL A 46 -9.99 12.35 -13.45
CA VAL A 46 -8.70 11.67 -13.64
C VAL A 46 -8.87 10.46 -14.55
N GLY A 47 -8.11 10.37 -15.62
CA GLY A 47 -8.16 9.24 -16.55
C GLY A 47 -7.56 7.93 -16.00
N ALA A 48 -6.86 7.97 -14.87
CA ALA A 48 -6.32 6.78 -14.21
C ALA A 48 -7.36 6.05 -13.36
N SER A 49 -7.10 4.77 -13.09
CA SER A 49 -7.82 3.99 -12.09
C SER A 49 -7.37 4.39 -10.69
N VAL A 50 -8.18 5.12 -9.95
CA VAL A 50 -7.88 5.59 -8.58
C VAL A 50 -8.85 4.96 -7.59
N SER A 51 -8.31 4.56 -6.43
CA SER A 51 -9.12 4.16 -5.27
C SER A 51 -8.66 4.96 -4.06
N VAL A 52 -9.61 5.32 -3.21
CA VAL A 52 -9.34 6.07 -1.99
C VAL A 52 -9.86 5.28 -0.79
N VAL A 53 -8.99 5.03 0.19
CA VAL A 53 -9.35 4.51 1.50
C VAL A 53 -9.39 5.70 2.45
N THR A 54 -10.55 5.96 3.02
CA THR A 54 -10.81 7.14 3.84
C THR A 54 -10.63 6.88 5.33
N GLU A 55 -10.54 7.94 6.14
CA GLU A 55 -10.62 7.83 7.60
C GLU A 55 -11.88 7.08 8.05
N GLN A 56 -13.02 7.28 7.34
CA GLN A 56 -14.27 6.59 7.66
C GLN A 56 -14.15 5.07 7.47
N ASP A 57 -13.41 4.61 6.45
CA ASP A 57 -13.16 3.18 6.25
C ASP A 57 -12.35 2.58 7.41
N PHE A 58 -11.32 3.29 7.90
CA PHE A 58 -10.56 2.87 9.08
C PHE A 58 -11.45 2.77 10.32
N ARG A 59 -12.40 3.71 10.49
CA ARG A 59 -13.34 3.69 11.61
C ARG A 59 -14.39 2.59 11.48
N THR A 60 -14.93 2.38 10.29
CA THR A 60 -16.00 1.39 10.03
C THR A 60 -15.47 -0.03 10.16
N TYR A 61 -14.32 -0.33 9.54
CA TYR A 61 -13.77 -1.68 9.49
C TYR A 61 -12.72 -1.97 10.57
N HIS A 62 -12.41 -1.00 11.44
CA HIS A 62 -11.41 -1.11 12.51
C HIS A 62 -10.08 -1.69 12.03
N TYR A 63 -9.57 -1.23 10.88
CA TYR A 63 -8.30 -1.71 10.35
C TYR A 63 -7.15 -1.45 11.33
N PRO A 64 -6.48 -2.50 11.84
CA PRO A 64 -5.41 -2.33 12.82
C PRO A 64 -4.13 -1.74 12.23
N THR A 65 -3.92 -1.93 10.92
CA THR A 65 -2.71 -1.55 10.19
C THR A 65 -3.06 -1.01 8.79
N VAL A 66 -2.14 -0.28 8.18
CA VAL A 66 -2.32 0.30 6.84
C VAL A 66 -2.46 -0.78 5.75
N ASP A 67 -1.70 -1.85 5.85
CA ASP A 67 -1.73 -2.95 4.88
C ASP A 67 -3.09 -3.68 4.90
N GLU A 68 -3.74 -3.85 6.07
CA GLU A 68 -5.10 -4.38 6.12
C GLU A 68 -6.11 -3.50 5.39
N ALA A 69 -5.98 -2.19 5.49
CA ALA A 69 -6.84 -1.26 4.77
C ALA A 69 -6.64 -1.35 3.24
N LEU A 70 -5.40 -1.52 2.80
CA LEU A 70 -5.06 -1.66 1.38
C LEU A 70 -5.61 -2.93 0.72
N ARG A 71 -5.91 -3.99 1.50
CA ARG A 71 -6.59 -5.20 0.99
C ARG A 71 -7.97 -4.92 0.40
N SER A 72 -8.57 -3.79 0.72
CA SER A 72 -9.86 -3.37 0.16
C SER A 72 -9.78 -2.90 -1.29
N VAL A 73 -8.59 -2.55 -1.77
CA VAL A 73 -8.38 -1.93 -3.07
C VAL A 73 -8.27 -3.00 -4.17
N PRO A 74 -9.02 -2.91 -5.29
CA PRO A 74 -8.88 -3.83 -6.41
C PRO A 74 -7.48 -3.75 -7.02
N GLY A 75 -6.96 -4.87 -7.53
CA GLY A 75 -5.64 -4.94 -8.15
C GLY A 75 -4.45 -4.82 -7.19
N VAL A 76 -4.69 -4.60 -5.89
CA VAL A 76 -3.64 -4.55 -4.85
C VAL A 76 -3.56 -5.88 -4.12
N GLU A 77 -2.39 -6.49 -4.04
CA GLU A 77 -2.13 -7.68 -3.22
C GLU A 77 -1.17 -7.33 -2.09
N ILE A 78 -1.52 -7.76 -0.88
CA ILE A 78 -0.68 -7.62 0.32
C ILE A 78 -0.09 -8.99 0.63
N ARG A 79 1.22 -9.02 0.87
CA ARG A 79 1.97 -10.23 1.24
C ARG A 79 2.64 -9.99 2.57
N ARG A 80 2.12 -10.63 3.61
CA ARG A 80 2.66 -10.56 4.98
C ARG A 80 3.37 -11.87 5.35
N SER A 81 4.54 -11.74 5.95
CA SER A 81 5.35 -12.87 6.41
C SER A 81 5.04 -13.21 7.87
N GLY A 82 3.76 -13.42 8.22
CA GLY A 82 3.34 -13.80 9.58
C GLY A 82 2.38 -12.82 10.23
N GLY A 83 2.49 -12.67 11.57
CA GLY A 83 1.62 -11.85 12.42
C GLY A 83 1.88 -10.34 12.37
N PHE A 84 1.56 -9.64 13.46
CA PHE A 84 1.82 -8.20 13.59
C PHE A 84 3.32 -7.90 13.52
N GLY A 85 3.68 -6.74 12.92
CA GLY A 85 5.07 -6.27 12.82
C GLY A 85 5.96 -7.02 11.85
N LYS A 86 5.49 -8.13 11.27
CA LYS A 86 6.26 -8.88 10.27
C LYS A 86 6.25 -8.14 8.94
N THR A 87 7.27 -8.39 8.13
CA THR A 87 7.40 -7.79 6.80
C THR A 87 6.09 -7.87 6.02
N SER A 88 5.62 -6.72 5.58
CA SER A 88 4.41 -6.57 4.79
C SER A 88 4.72 -5.79 3.53
N SER A 89 4.56 -6.42 2.38
CA SER A 89 4.82 -5.84 1.07
C SER A 89 3.55 -5.74 0.23
N VAL A 90 3.56 -4.83 -0.73
CA VAL A 90 2.41 -4.56 -1.62
C VAL A 90 2.80 -4.75 -3.07
N THR A 91 1.92 -5.38 -3.85
CA THR A 91 2.01 -5.49 -5.30
C THR A 91 0.76 -4.92 -5.95
N ILE A 92 0.87 -4.44 -7.18
CA ILE A 92 -0.26 -3.87 -7.93
C ILE A 92 -0.25 -4.46 -9.34
N ARG A 93 -1.34 -5.17 -9.73
CA ARG A 93 -1.54 -5.69 -11.10
C ARG A 93 -0.37 -6.52 -11.63
N GLY A 94 0.19 -7.39 -10.80
CA GLY A 94 1.34 -8.25 -11.13
C GLY A 94 2.71 -7.56 -11.10
N ALA A 95 2.79 -6.26 -10.76
CA ALA A 95 4.06 -5.60 -10.50
C ALA A 95 4.62 -6.03 -9.15
N ASN A 96 5.93 -6.24 -9.06
CA ASN A 96 6.62 -6.62 -7.84
C ASN A 96 6.59 -5.49 -6.78
N PRO A 97 6.82 -5.80 -5.47
CA PRO A 97 6.82 -4.77 -4.42
C PRO A 97 7.81 -3.63 -4.66
N ASN A 98 8.95 -3.91 -5.27
CA ASN A 98 9.94 -2.89 -5.63
C ASN A 98 9.56 -2.03 -6.85
N GLN A 99 8.43 -2.33 -7.51
CA GLN A 99 7.85 -1.61 -8.64
C GLN A 99 6.60 -0.79 -8.25
N VAL A 100 6.31 -0.69 -6.95
CA VAL A 100 5.23 0.13 -6.39
C VAL A 100 5.84 1.25 -5.55
N GLN A 101 5.47 2.49 -5.85
CA GLN A 101 5.94 3.65 -5.09
C GLN A 101 4.99 3.95 -3.94
N VAL A 102 5.52 4.05 -2.71
CA VAL A 102 4.76 4.46 -1.53
C VAL A 102 5.24 5.83 -1.07
N LEU A 103 4.30 6.71 -0.77
CA LEU A 103 4.54 8.08 -0.31
C LEU A 103 3.80 8.33 1.00
N VAL A 104 4.38 9.16 1.87
CA VAL A 104 3.71 9.76 3.03
C VAL A 104 3.86 11.28 2.90
N ASP A 105 2.74 11.99 2.77
CA ASP A 105 2.69 13.45 2.50
C ASP A 105 3.63 13.85 1.35
N GLY A 106 3.67 13.01 0.31
CA GLY A 106 4.49 13.17 -0.89
C GLY A 106 5.96 12.79 -0.75
N VAL A 107 6.47 12.43 0.43
CA VAL A 107 7.84 11.93 0.64
C VAL A 107 7.89 10.42 0.38
N ARG A 108 8.87 9.96 -0.40
CA ARG A 108 9.04 8.53 -0.72
C ARG A 108 9.53 7.75 0.50
N VAL A 109 8.79 6.69 0.89
CA VAL A 109 9.08 5.85 2.06
C VAL A 109 9.51 4.44 1.66
N LYS A 110 10.35 4.34 0.66
CA LYS A 110 10.83 3.08 0.09
C LYS A 110 12.32 2.92 0.36
N SER A 111 12.74 1.74 0.82
CA SER A 111 14.15 1.42 1.02
C SER A 111 14.90 1.37 -0.30
N THR A 112 16.03 2.05 -0.41
CA THR A 112 16.91 2.00 -1.59
C THR A 112 17.79 0.74 -1.62
N THR A 113 17.92 0.05 -0.48
CA THR A 113 18.66 -1.22 -0.40
C THR A 113 17.80 -2.38 -0.86
N THR A 114 16.62 -2.58 -0.30
CA THR A 114 15.71 -3.68 -0.65
C THR A 114 14.74 -3.35 -1.77
N GLY A 115 14.52 -2.07 -2.05
CA GLY A 115 13.56 -1.61 -3.05
C GLY A 115 12.10 -1.70 -2.61
N GLN A 116 11.80 -1.98 -1.35
CA GLN A 116 10.43 -2.14 -0.85
C GLN A 116 10.09 -1.09 0.22
N ALA A 117 8.81 -0.77 0.33
CA ALA A 117 8.27 -0.04 1.46
C ALA A 117 7.80 -1.05 2.51
N GLU A 118 8.17 -0.83 3.78
CA GLU A 118 7.67 -1.63 4.87
C GLU A 118 6.35 -1.04 5.38
N LEU A 119 5.24 -1.72 5.07
CA LEU A 119 3.91 -1.25 5.42
C LEU A 119 3.54 -1.51 6.88
N SER A 120 4.17 -2.51 7.51
CA SER A 120 3.95 -2.83 8.92
C SER A 120 4.40 -1.69 9.85
N ASP A 121 5.36 -0.87 9.43
CA ASP A 121 5.86 0.28 10.18
C ASP A 121 4.91 1.51 10.11
N LEU A 122 3.87 1.44 9.29
CA LEU A 122 2.95 2.54 9.06
C LEU A 122 1.72 2.42 9.96
N SER A 123 1.69 3.20 11.04
CA SER A 123 0.52 3.33 11.91
C SER A 123 -0.67 3.98 11.16
N PRO A 124 -1.91 3.51 11.36
CA PRO A 124 -3.10 4.15 10.80
C PRO A 124 -3.45 5.52 11.42
N ASP A 125 -2.76 5.91 12.48
CA ASP A 125 -3.06 7.14 13.20
C ASP A 125 -2.74 8.38 12.38
N LEU A 126 -3.59 9.39 12.48
CA LEU A 126 -3.54 10.61 11.70
C LEU A 126 -3.57 10.41 10.17
N ILE A 127 -4.02 9.29 9.67
CA ILE A 127 -4.30 9.14 8.25
C ILE A 127 -5.66 9.80 7.95
N GLU A 128 -5.67 10.75 7.02
CA GLU A 128 -6.90 11.32 6.46
C GLU A 128 -7.44 10.40 5.38
N ARG A 129 -6.56 10.00 4.44
CA ARG A 129 -6.88 9.06 3.37
C ARG A 129 -5.63 8.42 2.79
N ILE A 130 -5.83 7.30 2.11
CA ILE A 130 -4.82 6.65 1.27
C ILE A 130 -5.35 6.66 -0.16
N GLU A 131 -4.60 7.27 -1.06
CA GLU A 131 -4.87 7.26 -2.49
C GLU A 131 -4.04 6.18 -3.17
N VAL A 132 -4.68 5.29 -3.90
CA VAL A 132 -4.02 4.23 -4.67
C VAL A 132 -4.27 4.47 -6.15
N ILE A 133 -3.23 4.86 -6.86
CA ILE A 133 -3.26 5.13 -8.29
C ILE A 133 -2.63 3.94 -8.99
N ARG A 134 -3.40 3.20 -9.76
CA ARG A 134 -2.96 2.00 -10.46
C ARG A 134 -2.53 2.29 -11.88
N GLY A 135 -1.59 1.50 -12.39
CA GLY A 135 -0.94 1.69 -13.69
C GLY A 135 0.28 2.60 -13.63
N PRO A 136 0.93 2.88 -14.77
CA PRO A 136 2.23 3.55 -14.81
C PRO A 136 2.12 5.00 -14.35
N GLN A 137 2.91 5.34 -13.33
CA GLN A 137 2.95 6.68 -12.74
C GLN A 137 4.36 7.30 -12.74
N SER A 138 5.32 6.65 -13.41
CA SER A 138 6.72 7.11 -13.40
C SER A 138 6.90 8.51 -13.99
N THR A 139 6.00 8.98 -14.84
CA THR A 139 6.03 10.34 -15.42
C THR A 139 5.92 11.42 -14.33
N LEU A 140 5.15 11.23 -13.29
CA LEU A 140 4.98 12.22 -12.21
C LEU A 140 5.78 11.87 -10.95
N TYR A 141 5.96 10.58 -10.69
CA TYR A 141 6.53 10.09 -9.44
C TYR A 141 7.93 9.48 -9.60
N GLY A 142 8.48 9.46 -10.85
CA GLY A 142 9.82 8.97 -11.14
C GLY A 142 9.95 7.46 -11.09
N ALA A 143 11.19 7.00 -10.89
CA ALA A 143 11.48 5.58 -10.77
C ALA A 143 10.58 4.86 -9.78
N ASP A 144 10.37 3.54 -10.01
CA ASP A 144 9.68 2.61 -9.12
C ASP A 144 8.14 2.71 -9.11
N ALA A 145 7.54 3.59 -9.92
CA ALA A 145 6.09 3.74 -10.04
C ALA A 145 5.53 3.01 -11.28
N ILE A 146 6.01 1.78 -11.54
CA ILE A 146 5.58 0.92 -12.65
C ILE A 146 4.16 0.40 -12.42
N GLY A 147 3.92 -0.26 -11.28
CA GLY A 147 2.62 -0.84 -10.92
C GLY A 147 1.62 0.22 -10.48
N GLY A 148 2.11 1.28 -9.86
CA GLY A 148 1.30 2.36 -9.33
C GLY A 148 1.95 3.11 -8.19
N VAL A 149 1.14 3.98 -7.58
CA VAL A 149 1.53 4.82 -6.44
C VAL A 149 0.51 4.66 -5.33
N ILE A 150 0.99 4.53 -4.11
CA ILE A 150 0.20 4.60 -2.87
C ILE A 150 0.63 5.87 -2.15
N ASN A 151 -0.27 6.85 -2.03
CA ASN A 151 -0.01 8.11 -1.35
C ASN A 151 -0.83 8.19 -0.07
N ILE A 152 -0.15 8.18 1.07
CA ILE A 152 -0.72 8.29 2.40
C ILE A 152 -0.72 9.75 2.80
N ILE A 153 -1.89 10.30 3.07
CA ILE A 153 -2.09 11.72 3.38
C ILE A 153 -2.52 11.83 4.83
N THR A 154 -1.80 12.65 5.60
CA THR A 154 -2.07 12.86 7.02
C THR A 154 -3.13 13.92 7.25
N LYS A 155 -3.85 13.79 8.38
CA LYS A 155 -4.92 14.70 8.79
C LYS A 155 -4.39 16.10 9.03
N LYS A 156 -5.13 17.06 8.52
CA LYS A 156 -5.02 18.48 8.87
C LYS A 156 -5.90 18.78 10.08
N GLY A 157 -5.40 19.54 11.05
CA GLY A 157 -6.22 20.03 12.17
C GLY A 157 -7.31 20.99 11.65
N LYS A 158 -8.53 20.84 12.15
CA LYS A 158 -9.68 21.66 11.73
C LYS A 158 -10.55 22.07 12.92
N GLY A 159 -10.97 23.31 12.97
CA GLY A 159 -11.90 23.81 13.97
C GLY A 159 -11.36 23.78 15.41
N PRO A 160 -12.25 23.74 16.42
CA PRO A 160 -11.86 23.67 17.82
C PRO A 160 -11.05 22.42 18.14
N LEU A 161 -10.33 22.46 19.28
CA LEU A 161 -9.61 21.30 19.79
C LEU A 161 -10.51 20.08 19.85
N SER A 162 -10.09 19.00 19.22
CA SER A 162 -10.79 17.71 19.19
C SER A 162 -9.78 16.58 19.17
N GLY A 163 -10.20 15.41 19.61
CA GLY A 163 -9.31 14.27 19.63
C GLY A 163 -10.00 12.96 20.00
N SER A 164 -9.22 11.90 20.04
CA SER A 164 -9.70 10.61 20.54
C SER A 164 -8.59 9.84 21.23
N VAL A 165 -9.00 9.03 22.21
CA VAL A 165 -8.16 8.01 22.83
C VAL A 165 -8.88 6.68 22.65
N GLN A 166 -8.15 5.67 22.21
CA GLN A 166 -8.64 4.31 22.00
C GLN A 166 -7.71 3.33 22.69
N GLN A 167 -8.30 2.38 23.44
CA GLN A 167 -7.61 1.26 24.05
C GLN A 167 -8.27 -0.02 23.57
N GLU A 168 -7.48 -0.97 23.08
CA GLU A 168 -7.92 -2.27 22.61
C GLU A 168 -7.13 -3.38 23.29
N ALA A 169 -7.77 -4.51 23.54
CA ALA A 169 -7.15 -5.73 24.03
C ALA A 169 -7.67 -6.93 23.23
N GLY A 170 -6.83 -7.94 23.04
CA GLY A 170 -7.18 -9.11 22.27
C GLY A 170 -6.47 -10.38 22.71
N ASN A 171 -6.69 -11.45 21.94
CA ASN A 171 -5.96 -12.70 22.13
C ASN A 171 -4.47 -12.53 21.80
N ASP A 172 -3.65 -13.53 22.15
CA ASP A 172 -2.21 -13.55 22.00
C ASP A 172 -1.54 -12.35 22.72
N ASP A 173 -2.11 -11.97 23.89
CA ASP A 173 -1.73 -10.81 24.71
C ASP A 173 -1.55 -9.54 23.86
N THR A 174 -2.48 -9.32 22.93
CA THR A 174 -2.44 -8.15 22.06
C THR A 174 -3.06 -6.95 22.76
N TYR A 175 -2.33 -5.85 22.84
CA TYR A 175 -2.78 -4.56 23.36
C TYR A 175 -2.46 -3.45 22.36
N ALA A 176 -3.42 -2.56 22.14
CA ALA A 176 -3.22 -1.39 21.30
C ALA A 176 -3.76 -0.13 21.96
N THR A 177 -2.94 0.89 22.05
CA THR A 177 -3.31 2.23 22.54
C THR A 177 -3.09 3.22 21.43
N ARG A 178 -4.09 4.04 21.12
CA ARG A 178 -4.00 5.12 20.14
C ARG A 178 -4.58 6.39 20.72
N ALA A 179 -3.85 7.48 20.56
CA ALA A 179 -4.30 8.81 20.95
C ALA A 179 -4.03 9.80 19.83
N ASN A 180 -4.98 10.68 19.56
CA ASN A 180 -4.80 11.77 18.64
C ASN A 180 -5.52 13.01 19.12
N VAL A 181 -4.97 14.16 18.75
CA VAL A 181 -5.52 15.48 19.05
C VAL A 181 -5.19 16.43 17.90
N GLY A 182 -6.12 17.31 17.55
CA GLY A 182 -5.93 18.31 16.51
C GLY A 182 -6.92 19.46 16.64
N GLY A 183 -6.65 20.53 15.90
CA GLY A 183 -7.47 21.70 15.87
C GLY A 183 -6.86 22.79 15.01
N SER A 184 -7.55 23.91 14.91
CA SER A 184 -7.03 25.13 14.29
C SER A 184 -7.32 26.35 15.12
N TYR A 185 -6.38 27.29 15.14
CA TYR A 185 -6.54 28.58 15.79
C TYR A 185 -5.96 29.66 14.87
N GLU A 186 -6.79 30.59 14.44
CA GLU A 186 -6.43 31.61 13.45
C GLU A 186 -5.76 31.00 12.20
N ILE A 187 -4.48 31.32 11.99
CA ILE A 187 -3.67 30.87 10.85
C ILE A 187 -3.01 29.51 11.09
N LEU A 188 -2.99 29.02 12.32
CA LEU A 188 -2.31 27.78 12.71
C LEU A 188 -3.30 26.59 12.69
N ASP A 189 -2.94 25.51 12.04
CA ASP A 189 -3.54 24.19 12.23
C ASP A 189 -2.50 23.20 12.81
N TYR A 190 -2.98 22.26 13.62
CA TYR A 190 -2.11 21.29 14.26
C TYR A 190 -2.81 19.94 14.44
N ALA A 191 -2.06 18.86 14.30
CA ALA A 191 -2.50 17.51 14.62
C ALA A 191 -1.33 16.71 15.19
N PHE A 192 -1.60 15.97 16.28
CA PHE A 192 -0.64 15.08 16.94
C PHE A 192 -1.28 13.72 17.13
N GLY A 193 -0.50 12.67 16.96
CA GLY A 193 -0.93 11.30 17.20
C GLY A 193 0.20 10.47 17.78
N ALA A 194 -0.17 9.57 18.67
CA ALA A 194 0.74 8.58 19.23
C ALA A 194 0.04 7.23 19.28
N SER A 195 0.77 6.16 18.99
CA SER A 195 0.26 4.80 19.11
C SER A 195 1.31 3.85 19.65
N HIS A 196 0.80 2.85 20.36
CA HIS A 196 1.53 1.69 20.85
C HIS A 196 0.71 0.45 20.51
N LEU A 197 1.36 -0.56 19.94
CA LEU A 197 0.80 -1.88 19.67
C LEU A 197 1.80 -2.92 20.15
N GLU A 198 1.35 -3.85 20.98
CA GLU A 198 2.12 -5.02 21.38
C GLU A 198 1.32 -6.29 21.22
N SER A 199 1.98 -7.40 20.93
CA SER A 199 1.40 -8.73 20.82
C SER A 199 2.48 -9.78 21.04
N ASN A 200 2.17 -10.82 21.81
CA ASN A 200 3.07 -11.97 21.95
C ASN A 200 3.09 -12.87 20.70
N GLY A 201 2.11 -12.67 19.79
CA GLY A 201 1.95 -13.52 18.62
C GLY A 201 1.52 -14.94 19.00
N ARG A 202 1.41 -15.80 17.99
CA ARG A 202 0.88 -17.17 18.15
C ARG A 202 1.98 -18.22 18.30
N PHE A 203 3.15 -17.93 17.81
CA PHE A 203 4.28 -18.87 17.76
C PHE A 203 5.39 -18.46 18.72
N LYS A 204 6.33 -19.36 18.99
CA LYS A 204 7.52 -19.00 19.74
C LYS A 204 8.33 -17.97 18.95
N ASN A 205 8.82 -16.90 19.61
CA ASN A 205 9.53 -15.78 18.98
C ASN A 205 8.69 -15.04 17.91
N ASP A 206 7.38 -14.91 18.16
CA ASP A 206 6.44 -14.25 17.24
C ASP A 206 5.93 -12.90 17.77
N ASP A 207 6.51 -12.45 18.87
CA ASP A 207 6.17 -11.19 19.52
C ASP A 207 6.49 -9.97 18.63
N SER A 208 5.77 -8.89 18.87
CA SER A 208 5.98 -7.62 18.21
C SER A 208 5.57 -6.47 19.12
N GLU A 209 6.41 -5.45 19.19
CA GLU A 209 6.10 -4.17 19.82
C GLU A 209 6.33 -3.05 18.81
N GLN A 210 5.35 -2.16 18.66
CA GLN A 210 5.38 -1.05 17.71
C GLN A 210 4.99 0.24 18.42
N ASN A 211 5.79 1.27 18.23
CA ASN A 211 5.56 2.62 18.76
C ASN A 211 5.60 3.62 17.61
N ALA A 212 4.63 4.52 17.52
CA ALA A 212 4.63 5.58 16.51
C ALA A 212 4.22 6.93 17.08
N LEU A 213 4.85 7.98 16.56
CA LEU A 213 4.54 9.37 16.82
C LEU A 213 4.36 10.10 15.50
N ASN A 214 3.27 10.85 15.38
CA ASN A 214 2.93 11.61 14.19
C ASN A 214 2.61 13.05 14.57
N THR A 215 3.10 14.01 13.79
CA THR A 215 2.87 15.43 13.99
C THR A 215 2.63 16.11 12.66
N ARG A 216 1.63 16.97 12.61
CA ARG A 216 1.41 17.90 11.50
C ARG A 216 1.16 19.29 12.05
N LEU A 217 1.86 20.27 11.52
CA LEU A 217 1.66 21.69 11.78
C LEU A 217 1.45 22.40 10.46
N GLY A 218 0.48 23.30 10.39
CA GLY A 218 0.18 24.07 9.20
C GLY A 218 -0.01 25.55 9.52
N LEU A 219 0.42 26.40 8.61
CA LEU A 219 0.19 27.83 8.65
C LEU A 219 -0.51 28.25 7.37
N THR A 220 -1.70 28.84 7.51
CA THR A 220 -2.43 29.45 6.40
C THR A 220 -2.10 30.94 6.37
N LEU A 221 -1.47 31.39 5.29
CA LEU A 221 -0.97 32.74 5.12
C LEU A 221 -1.87 33.55 4.17
N PRO A 222 -1.79 34.88 4.18
CA PRO A 222 -2.49 35.70 3.19
C PRO A 222 -2.10 35.34 1.74
N GLY A 223 -2.99 35.63 0.77
CA GLY A 223 -2.71 35.41 -0.65
C GLY A 223 -2.78 33.95 -1.07
N GLN A 224 -3.66 33.14 -0.45
CA GLN A 224 -3.82 31.71 -0.74
C GLN A 224 -2.50 30.94 -0.63
N SER A 225 -1.71 31.28 0.39
CA SER A 225 -0.43 30.64 0.66
C SER A 225 -0.52 29.79 1.94
N SER A 226 0.25 28.72 1.99
CA SER A 226 0.34 27.89 3.19
C SER A 226 1.72 27.26 3.33
N VAL A 227 2.09 26.94 4.56
CA VAL A 227 3.29 26.15 4.88
C VAL A 227 2.84 25.03 5.80
N SER A 228 3.26 23.81 5.51
CA SER A 228 2.99 22.67 6.37
C SER A 228 4.27 21.90 6.68
N TYR A 229 4.36 21.44 7.92
CA TYR A 229 5.41 20.57 8.40
C TYR A 229 4.79 19.28 8.90
N THR A 230 5.28 18.13 8.44
CA THR A 230 4.89 16.83 8.94
C THR A 230 6.11 16.06 9.42
N LEU A 231 5.92 15.34 10.52
CA LEU A 231 6.91 14.45 11.11
C LEU A 231 6.23 13.14 11.45
N ARG A 232 6.83 12.04 11.04
CA ARG A 232 6.43 10.69 11.42
C ARG A 232 7.66 9.92 11.89
N TYR A 233 7.56 9.35 13.07
CA TYR A 233 8.55 8.46 13.65
C TYR A 233 7.86 7.16 14.04
N SER A 234 8.46 6.03 13.71
CA SER A 234 8.03 4.73 14.19
C SER A 234 9.22 3.86 14.54
N ARG A 235 9.04 3.02 15.56
CA ARG A 235 9.98 1.98 15.97
C ARG A 235 9.20 0.69 16.19
N ALA A 236 9.67 -0.38 15.57
CA ALA A 236 9.17 -1.72 15.76
C ALA A 236 10.29 -2.64 16.23
N ASP A 237 10.00 -3.49 17.21
CA ASP A 237 10.84 -4.59 17.65
C ASP A 237 10.05 -5.89 17.49
N THR A 238 10.59 -6.86 16.75
CA THR A 238 9.80 -7.97 16.24
C THR A 238 10.63 -9.25 16.26
N GLY A 239 10.13 -10.30 16.91
CA GLY A 239 10.66 -11.63 16.82
C GLY A 239 10.41 -12.21 15.42
N LEU A 240 11.33 -12.97 14.88
CA LEU A 240 11.24 -13.64 13.58
C LEU A 240 11.22 -15.15 13.78
N PRO A 241 10.03 -15.79 13.89
CA PRO A 241 9.91 -17.18 14.29
C PRO A 241 10.34 -18.16 13.20
N VAL A 242 10.55 -17.69 11.98
CA VAL A 242 10.85 -18.55 10.81
C VAL A 242 12.11 -18.09 10.13
N LYS A 243 13.03 -19.03 9.90
CA LYS A 243 14.25 -18.83 9.13
C LYS A 243 14.18 -19.62 7.81
N PHE A 244 14.49 -18.98 6.70
CA PHE A 244 14.69 -19.67 5.44
C PHE A 244 16.16 -20.08 5.32
N VAL A 245 16.43 -21.37 5.29
CA VAL A 245 17.72 -21.87 4.86
C VAL A 245 17.64 -22.10 3.36
N SER A 246 18.27 -21.23 2.58
CA SER A 246 18.44 -21.43 1.15
C SER A 246 19.40 -22.58 0.93
N THR A 247 18.90 -23.72 0.51
CA THR A 247 19.75 -24.84 0.09
C THR A 247 19.95 -24.73 -1.43
N ASN A 248 21.13 -24.34 -1.85
CA ASN A 248 21.53 -24.34 -3.26
C ASN A 248 21.61 -25.75 -3.90
N SER A 249 21.20 -26.82 -3.21
CA SER A 249 21.44 -28.20 -3.67
C SER A 249 20.40 -29.23 -3.23
N GLY A 250 19.14 -28.85 -3.03
CA GLY A 250 18.14 -29.86 -2.70
C GLY A 250 16.71 -29.31 -2.64
N PRO A 251 15.70 -30.20 -2.54
CA PRO A 251 14.33 -29.74 -2.31
C PRO A 251 14.32 -28.92 -1.03
N LEU A 252 13.75 -27.70 -1.10
CA LEU A 252 13.52 -26.87 0.08
C LEU A 252 12.87 -27.73 1.16
N PRO A 253 13.31 -27.67 2.44
CA PRO A 253 12.61 -28.37 3.50
C PRO A 253 11.15 -27.91 3.46
N MET A 254 10.25 -28.87 3.45
CA MET A 254 8.80 -28.63 3.31
C MET A 254 8.25 -27.86 4.49
N ASP A 255 8.96 -27.87 5.62
CA ASP A 255 8.60 -27.18 6.85
C ASP A 255 9.56 -26.04 7.15
N PRO A 256 9.05 -24.87 7.53
CA PRO A 256 9.87 -23.75 7.96
C PRO A 256 10.65 -24.13 9.22
N ILE A 257 11.94 -23.82 9.25
CA ILE A 257 12.76 -24.01 10.45
C ILE A 257 12.36 -22.92 11.45
N ILE A 258 11.96 -23.33 12.64
CA ILE A 258 11.62 -22.39 13.71
C ILE A 258 12.91 -21.84 14.29
N ASP A 259 13.06 -20.52 14.16
CA ASP A 259 14.11 -19.74 14.80
C ASP A 259 13.57 -19.09 16.07
N SER A 260 14.19 -19.39 17.20
CA SER A 260 13.70 -18.92 18.51
C SER A 260 14.42 -17.68 19.03
N ASN A 261 15.36 -17.12 18.28
CA ASN A 261 16.24 -16.05 18.76
C ASN A 261 16.51 -14.93 17.73
N ASN A 262 16.03 -15.08 16.49
CA ASN A 262 16.18 -14.05 15.46
C ASN A 262 15.18 -12.91 15.69
N ARG A 263 15.67 -11.69 15.77
CA ARG A 263 14.85 -10.48 15.98
C ARG A 263 15.19 -9.39 14.96
N GLN A 264 14.20 -8.57 14.66
CA GLN A 264 14.36 -7.39 13.83
C GLN A 264 13.92 -6.15 14.61
N THR A 265 14.77 -5.14 14.64
CA THR A 265 14.38 -3.79 15.04
C THR A 265 14.33 -2.90 13.81
N SER A 266 13.25 -2.16 13.62
CA SER A 266 13.07 -1.19 12.54
C SER A 266 12.82 0.19 13.14
N GLU A 267 13.54 1.21 12.66
CA GLU A 267 13.31 2.60 12.98
C GLU A 267 13.09 3.40 11.71
N THR A 268 11.95 4.05 11.60
CA THR A 268 11.57 4.85 10.42
C THR A 268 11.29 6.29 10.84
N PHE A 269 11.87 7.22 10.08
CA PHE A 269 11.68 8.65 10.25
C PHE A 269 11.34 9.28 8.91
N VAL A 270 10.20 9.99 8.83
CA VAL A 270 9.74 10.72 7.66
C VAL A 270 9.46 12.16 8.05
N MET A 271 9.99 13.10 7.30
CA MET A 271 9.77 14.53 7.50
C MET A 271 9.45 15.18 6.15
N SER A 272 8.44 16.02 6.12
CA SER A 272 8.08 16.87 5.00
C SER A 272 7.90 18.32 5.46
N LEU A 273 8.50 19.24 4.72
CA LEU A 273 8.19 20.66 4.80
C LEU A 273 7.69 21.09 3.42
N ALA A 274 6.44 21.48 3.34
CA ALA A 274 5.79 21.87 2.09
C ALA A 274 5.26 23.29 2.17
N GLY A 275 5.49 24.06 1.13
CA GLY A 275 4.96 25.39 0.90
C GLY A 275 4.12 25.42 -0.35
N HIS A 276 2.94 26.01 -0.27
CA HIS A 276 2.03 26.26 -1.39
C HIS A 276 1.76 27.74 -1.49
N THR A 277 1.68 28.28 -2.71
CA THR A 277 1.28 29.67 -2.95
C THR A 277 0.56 29.83 -4.27
N ARG A 278 -0.46 30.68 -4.29
CA ARG A 278 -1.19 31.09 -5.50
C ARG A 278 -1.25 32.61 -5.57
N PRO A 279 -0.13 33.26 -5.94
CA PRO A 279 -0.01 34.71 -5.93
C PRO A 279 -0.96 35.40 -6.92
N VAL A 280 -1.31 34.69 -8.01
CA VAL A 280 -2.29 35.14 -9.01
C VAL A 280 -3.17 33.96 -9.47
N THR A 281 -4.32 34.23 -10.01
CA THR A 281 -5.33 33.21 -10.35
C THR A 281 -4.87 32.17 -11.39
N TRP A 282 -3.90 32.53 -12.19
CA TRP A 282 -3.38 31.69 -13.27
C TRP A 282 -2.07 30.96 -12.93
N TRP A 283 -1.48 31.17 -11.73
CA TRP A 283 -0.24 30.54 -11.31
C TRP A 283 -0.28 30.06 -9.87
N GLU A 284 0.01 28.79 -9.68
CA GLU A 284 0.24 28.15 -8.37
C GLU A 284 1.65 27.56 -8.33
N SER A 285 2.26 27.54 -7.15
CA SER A 285 3.61 27.02 -6.97
C SER A 285 3.69 26.22 -5.66
N ASP A 286 4.22 25.01 -5.74
CA ASP A 286 4.42 24.07 -4.64
C ASP A 286 5.89 23.73 -4.49
N LEU A 287 6.44 23.92 -3.28
CA LEU A 287 7.80 23.52 -2.94
C LEU A 287 7.74 22.53 -1.80
N ARG A 288 8.41 21.37 -1.93
CA ARG A 288 8.52 20.37 -0.88
C ARG A 288 9.96 19.99 -0.63
N LEU A 289 10.33 19.92 0.64
CA LEU A 289 11.58 19.35 1.15
C LEU A 289 11.22 18.09 1.93
N GLY A 290 11.79 16.96 1.54
CA GLY A 290 11.54 15.66 2.16
C GLY A 290 12.80 15.03 2.73
N ARG A 291 12.65 14.35 3.87
CA ARG A 291 13.67 13.47 4.43
C ARG A 291 13.03 12.16 4.87
N TYR A 292 13.64 11.07 4.47
CA TYR A 292 13.32 9.72 4.90
C TYR A 292 14.57 9.04 5.43
N THR A 293 14.46 8.40 6.59
CA THR A 293 15.50 7.53 7.13
C THR A 293 14.84 6.25 7.62
N ASN A 294 15.40 5.11 7.24
CA ASN A 294 14.99 3.82 7.76
C ASN A 294 16.24 3.05 8.17
N THR A 295 16.22 2.50 9.38
CA THR A 295 17.26 1.63 9.91
C THR A 295 16.62 0.32 10.30
N ILE A 296 17.10 -0.77 9.74
CA ILE A 296 16.70 -2.14 10.10
C ILE A 296 17.92 -2.84 10.67
N GLU A 297 17.78 -3.42 11.84
CA GLU A 297 18.82 -4.20 12.50
C GLU A 297 18.31 -5.61 12.78
N PHE A 298 19.07 -6.60 12.32
CA PHE A 298 18.83 -8.01 12.59
C PHE A 298 19.78 -8.44 13.69
N ILE A 299 19.22 -9.04 14.75
CA ILE A 299 19.95 -9.64 15.86
C ILE A 299 19.63 -11.13 15.79
N ASP A 300 20.59 -11.91 15.38
CA ASP A 300 20.50 -13.35 15.20
C ASP A 300 21.61 -14.00 16.04
N LEU A 301 21.23 -14.65 17.15
CA LEU A 301 22.17 -15.28 18.06
C LEU A 301 22.53 -16.69 17.55
N PRO A 302 23.65 -17.27 18.03
CA PRO A 302 24.08 -18.61 17.62
C PRO A 302 22.97 -19.64 17.73
N ASP A 303 22.76 -20.37 16.62
CA ASP A 303 21.75 -21.40 16.49
C ASP A 303 22.21 -22.74 17.08
N THR A 304 21.26 -23.53 17.56
CA THR A 304 21.49 -24.96 17.86
C THR A 304 21.60 -25.78 16.56
N ALA A 305 22.13 -27.00 16.64
CA ALA A 305 22.20 -27.88 15.48
C ALA A 305 20.85 -28.15 14.80
N ASP A 306 19.77 -28.13 15.58
CA ASP A 306 18.39 -28.29 15.06
C ASP A 306 17.88 -27.05 14.29
N GLN A 307 18.36 -25.86 14.67
CA GLN A 307 18.03 -24.59 14.02
C GLN A 307 18.94 -24.31 12.81
N CYS A 308 20.11 -24.91 12.78
CA CYS A 308 21.09 -24.79 11.71
C CYS A 308 21.64 -26.17 11.27
N PRO A 309 20.80 -27.06 10.75
CA PRO A 309 21.25 -28.44 10.42
C PRO A 309 22.34 -28.48 9.35
N PHE A 310 22.33 -27.55 8.40
CA PHE A 310 23.38 -27.47 7.38
C PHE A 310 24.67 -26.84 7.91
N GLY A 311 24.60 -25.84 8.76
CA GLY A 311 25.75 -25.25 9.42
C GLY A 311 26.48 -26.26 10.30
N ALA A 312 25.72 -27.03 11.09
CA ALA A 312 26.26 -28.11 11.89
C ALA A 312 26.94 -29.21 11.05
N LEU A 313 26.41 -29.51 9.86
CA LEU A 313 26.96 -30.53 8.96
C LEU A 313 28.18 -30.04 8.17
N PHE A 314 28.23 -28.79 7.79
CA PHE A 314 29.27 -28.22 6.90
C PHE A 314 30.16 -27.18 7.58
N GLY A 315 29.97 -26.91 8.87
CA GLY A 315 30.83 -26.05 9.68
C GLY A 315 30.74 -24.55 9.39
N PHE A 316 29.59 -24.07 8.91
CA PHE A 316 29.35 -22.63 8.74
C PHE A 316 28.27 -22.10 9.69
N ALA A 317 28.40 -20.84 10.05
CA ALA A 317 27.42 -20.16 10.90
C ALA A 317 26.13 -19.87 10.12
N CYS A 318 24.97 -20.09 10.75
CA CYS A 318 23.68 -19.75 10.22
C CYS A 318 23.20 -18.37 10.70
N GLU A 319 23.93 -17.76 11.62
CA GLU A 319 23.64 -16.42 12.11
C GLU A 319 23.91 -15.38 11.01
N SER A 320 23.01 -14.45 10.88
CA SER A 320 23.13 -13.36 9.90
C SER A 320 22.84 -11.99 10.53
N PRO A 321 23.56 -11.61 11.62
CA PRO A 321 23.38 -10.30 12.20
C PRO A 321 23.79 -9.25 11.19
N GLY A 322 23.00 -8.19 11.11
CA GLY A 322 23.28 -7.14 10.15
C GLY A 322 22.46 -5.89 10.41
N ARG A 323 22.94 -4.78 9.91
CA ARG A 323 22.25 -3.49 9.99
C ARG A 323 22.21 -2.84 8.63
N PHE A 324 21.00 -2.49 8.20
CA PHE A 324 20.77 -1.74 6.98
C PHE A 324 20.27 -0.35 7.34
N LYS A 325 20.90 0.68 6.80
CA LYS A 325 20.47 2.05 6.97
C LYS A 325 20.32 2.73 5.62
N VAL A 326 19.18 3.38 5.44
CA VAL A 326 18.85 4.18 4.26
C VAL A 326 18.57 5.61 4.69
N GLU A 327 19.15 6.57 4.00
CA GLU A 327 18.81 7.97 4.13
C GLU A 327 18.52 8.55 2.75
N ARG A 328 17.36 9.22 2.61
CA ARG A 328 16.95 9.97 1.42
C ARG A 328 16.64 11.41 1.80
N ARG A 329 17.13 12.32 0.99
CA ARG A 329 16.77 13.74 1.01
C ARG A 329 16.28 14.11 -0.38
N GLU A 330 15.17 14.81 -0.43
CA GLU A 330 14.56 15.21 -1.70
C GLU A 330 14.04 16.64 -1.65
N VAL A 331 14.10 17.30 -2.78
CA VAL A 331 13.47 18.58 -3.05
C VAL A 331 12.64 18.44 -4.31
N GLU A 332 11.42 18.91 -4.27
CA GLU A 332 10.53 18.97 -5.43
C GLU A 332 9.92 20.37 -5.51
N TRP A 333 9.97 20.97 -6.68
CA TRP A 333 9.34 22.25 -6.96
C TRP A 333 8.46 22.10 -8.19
N VAL A 334 7.17 22.35 -8.03
CA VAL A 334 6.15 22.22 -9.08
C VAL A 334 5.45 23.55 -9.27
N ASN A 335 5.23 23.93 -10.51
CA ASN A 335 4.47 25.11 -10.88
C ASN A 335 3.32 24.73 -11.79
N HIS A 336 2.15 25.27 -11.52
CA HIS A 336 0.92 25.05 -12.27
C HIS A 336 0.47 26.36 -12.90
N PHE A 337 0.24 26.34 -14.20
CA PHE A 337 -0.23 27.49 -14.98
C PHE A 337 -1.61 27.17 -15.54
N HIS A 338 -2.60 27.97 -15.13
CA HIS A 338 -4.00 27.82 -15.51
C HIS A 338 -4.37 28.76 -16.65
N ALA A 339 -4.71 28.23 -17.83
CA ALA A 339 -5.30 28.99 -18.91
C ALA A 339 -6.82 28.88 -18.84
N GLY A 340 -7.44 29.77 -18.10
CA GLY A 340 -8.87 29.70 -17.80
C GLY A 340 -9.24 28.42 -17.05
N THR A 341 -10.38 27.82 -17.40
CA THR A 341 -10.87 26.57 -16.82
C THR A 341 -10.58 25.33 -17.68
N TRP A 342 -10.00 25.53 -18.88
CA TRP A 342 -9.89 24.48 -19.88
C TRP A 342 -8.52 23.83 -19.96
N SER A 343 -7.45 24.47 -19.44
CA SER A 343 -6.09 23.94 -19.48
C SER A 343 -5.33 24.24 -18.19
N THR A 344 -4.56 23.26 -17.72
CA THR A 344 -3.56 23.41 -16.65
C THR A 344 -2.26 22.75 -17.08
N SER A 345 -1.22 23.57 -17.26
CA SER A 345 0.13 23.13 -17.56
C SER A 345 0.94 23.06 -16.27
N SER A 346 1.55 21.93 -15.98
CA SER A 346 2.37 21.70 -14.78
C SER A 346 3.82 21.42 -15.17
N PHE A 347 4.76 22.14 -14.54
CA PHE A 347 6.20 21.95 -14.68
C PHE A 347 6.79 21.63 -13.32
N GLY A 348 7.54 20.55 -13.22
CA GLY A 348 8.22 20.19 -11.98
C GLY A 348 9.70 19.88 -12.20
N VAL A 349 10.50 20.24 -11.19
CA VAL A 349 11.90 19.83 -11.07
C VAL A 349 12.10 19.14 -9.73
N GLU A 350 12.94 18.11 -9.71
CA GLU A 350 13.20 17.28 -8.55
C GLU A 350 14.70 17.04 -8.41
N GLY A 351 15.23 17.17 -7.19
CA GLY A 351 16.56 16.74 -6.81
C GLY A 351 16.49 15.73 -5.68
N ARG A 352 17.22 14.63 -5.77
CA ARG A 352 17.23 13.57 -4.76
C ARG A 352 18.64 13.07 -4.50
N ARG A 353 18.97 12.88 -3.22
CA ARG A 353 20.17 12.20 -2.77
C ARG A 353 19.79 11.02 -1.89
N GLU A 354 20.40 9.87 -2.15
CA GLU A 354 20.14 8.62 -1.47
C GLU A 354 21.46 8.00 -1.01
N ASN A 355 21.49 7.55 0.24
CA ASN A 355 22.61 6.82 0.81
C ASN A 355 22.08 5.49 1.37
N GLY A 356 22.81 4.41 1.15
CA GLY A 356 22.56 3.09 1.68
C GLY A 356 23.81 2.55 2.35
N LEU A 357 23.66 2.00 3.56
CA LEU A 357 24.74 1.38 4.33
C LEU A 357 24.27 0.01 4.80
N SER A 358 25.07 -0.99 4.54
CA SER A 358 24.94 -2.36 5.09
C SER A 358 26.17 -2.66 5.94
N ILE A 359 25.94 -3.11 7.17
CA ILE A 359 26.97 -3.50 8.14
C ILE A 359 26.72 -4.94 8.55
N GLY A 360 27.76 -5.73 8.73
CA GLY A 360 27.73 -7.15 9.09
C GLY A 360 28.43 -8.01 8.06
N SER A 361 27.97 -9.24 7.86
CA SER A 361 28.60 -10.23 6.96
C SER A 361 28.62 -9.78 5.48
N PHE A 362 27.74 -8.86 5.11
CA PHE A 362 27.57 -8.36 3.73
C PHE A 362 27.64 -6.84 3.69
N ALA A 363 28.78 -6.30 4.13
CA ALA A 363 28.97 -4.86 4.24
C ALA A 363 29.15 -4.19 2.89
N PHE A 364 28.44 -3.09 2.67
CA PHE A 364 28.65 -2.16 1.55
C PHE A 364 28.14 -0.75 1.92
N GLU A 365 28.67 0.24 1.25
CA GLU A 365 28.17 1.61 1.28
C GLU A 365 27.92 2.07 -0.16
N ALA A 366 26.76 2.66 -0.39
CA ALA A 366 26.36 3.15 -1.71
C ALA A 366 25.63 4.49 -1.62
N HIS A 367 25.77 5.30 -2.66
CA HIS A 367 25.08 6.57 -2.77
C HIS A 367 24.66 6.84 -4.21
N SER A 368 23.58 7.57 -4.36
CA SER A 368 23.15 8.05 -5.68
C SER A 368 22.60 9.48 -5.61
N HIS A 369 22.68 10.16 -6.76
CA HIS A 369 22.07 11.46 -6.99
C HIS A 369 21.16 11.37 -8.19
N THR A 370 19.98 11.96 -8.07
CA THR A 370 18.99 12.02 -9.15
C THR A 370 18.56 13.45 -9.37
N TRP A 371 18.50 13.85 -10.64
CA TRP A 371 17.85 15.08 -11.08
C TRP A 371 16.76 14.71 -12.08
N ALA A 372 15.61 15.35 -11.97
CA ALA A 372 14.52 15.10 -12.89
C ALA A 372 13.75 16.38 -13.21
N GLY A 373 13.20 16.41 -14.41
CA GLY A 373 12.23 17.40 -14.84
C GLY A 373 11.03 16.71 -15.47
N PHE A 374 9.85 17.25 -15.24
CA PHE A 374 8.62 16.75 -15.87
C PHE A 374 7.75 17.90 -16.34
N PHE A 375 6.94 17.60 -17.34
CA PHE A 375 5.87 18.43 -17.85
C PHE A 375 4.60 17.61 -17.93
N GLN A 376 3.48 18.20 -17.53
CA GLN A 376 2.14 17.63 -17.67
C GLN A 376 1.19 18.69 -18.19
N GLU A 377 0.31 18.29 -19.09
CA GLU A 377 -0.81 19.09 -19.57
C GLU A 377 -2.13 18.40 -19.24
N GLN A 378 -3.04 19.13 -18.60
CA GLN A 378 -4.40 18.72 -18.34
C GLN A 378 -5.36 19.60 -19.13
N LEU A 379 -6.16 18.97 -19.98
CA LEU A 379 -7.15 19.66 -20.82
C LEU A 379 -8.56 19.24 -20.41
N ARG A 380 -9.42 20.21 -20.29
CA ARG A 380 -10.84 20.03 -19.96
C ARG A 380 -11.69 20.57 -21.10
N PHE A 381 -12.51 19.72 -21.68
CA PHE A 381 -13.43 20.09 -22.75
C PHE A 381 -14.88 19.90 -22.30
N PHE A 382 -15.67 20.96 -22.39
CA PHE A 382 -17.11 20.94 -22.11
C PHE A 382 -17.50 20.40 -20.72
N ASP A 383 -16.60 20.44 -19.74
CA ASP A 383 -16.74 19.83 -18.40
C ASP A 383 -17.17 18.34 -18.42
N ARG A 384 -16.77 17.63 -19.46
CA ARG A 384 -17.11 16.21 -19.69
C ARG A 384 -15.93 15.37 -20.14
N LEU A 385 -15.05 15.93 -20.95
CA LEU A 385 -13.88 15.22 -21.48
C LEU A 385 -12.61 15.82 -20.89
N PHE A 386 -11.85 14.99 -20.23
CA PHE A 386 -10.63 15.36 -19.50
C PHE A 386 -9.47 14.55 -20.11
N LEU A 387 -8.48 15.21 -20.61
CA LEU A 387 -7.27 14.63 -21.19
C LEU A 387 -6.07 15.05 -20.35
N THR A 388 -5.24 14.10 -19.95
CA THR A 388 -3.96 14.39 -19.27
C THR A 388 -2.84 13.72 -20.05
N THR A 389 -1.80 14.47 -20.37
CA THR A 389 -0.58 13.94 -20.99
C THR A 389 0.65 14.48 -20.26
N GLY A 390 1.73 13.73 -20.25
CA GLY A 390 2.95 14.16 -19.56
C GLY A 390 4.19 13.42 -20.03
N VAL A 391 5.32 14.04 -19.78
CA VAL A 391 6.66 13.51 -20.06
C VAL A 391 7.59 13.82 -18.89
N ARG A 392 8.55 12.94 -18.62
CA ARG A 392 9.59 13.10 -17.61
C ARG A 392 10.94 12.66 -18.18
N VAL A 393 11.96 13.40 -17.82
CA VAL A 393 13.37 13.00 -18.00
C VAL A 393 14.00 12.96 -16.62
N GLU A 394 14.66 11.86 -16.30
CA GLU A 394 15.36 11.64 -15.04
C GLU A 394 16.79 11.17 -15.34
N ASP A 395 17.78 11.80 -14.69
CA ASP A 395 19.20 11.48 -14.80
C ASP A 395 19.73 11.06 -13.42
N ASN A 396 20.25 9.86 -13.33
CA ASN A 396 20.73 9.25 -12.09
C ASN A 396 22.20 8.87 -12.22
N SER A 397 22.98 9.14 -11.18
CA SER A 397 24.43 8.89 -11.17
C SER A 397 24.83 7.41 -11.28
N GLN A 398 23.93 6.44 -11.04
CA GLN A 398 24.23 5.00 -11.06
C GLN A 398 23.82 4.34 -12.39
N PHE A 399 22.63 4.67 -12.90
CA PHE A 399 22.05 3.99 -14.07
C PHE A 399 21.78 4.94 -15.27
N GLY A 400 22.19 6.22 -15.17
CA GLY A 400 22.12 7.20 -16.27
C GLY A 400 20.71 7.73 -16.52
N ARG A 401 20.47 8.17 -17.75
CA ARG A 401 19.27 8.89 -18.15
C ARG A 401 18.15 7.96 -18.59
N ASN A 402 16.94 8.25 -18.06
CA ASN A 402 15.69 7.59 -18.46
C ASN A 402 14.62 8.64 -18.79
N HIS A 403 13.67 8.26 -19.64
CA HIS A 403 12.51 9.08 -19.97
C HIS A 403 11.25 8.25 -19.85
N THR A 404 10.16 8.88 -19.47
CA THR A 404 8.83 8.26 -19.40
C THR A 404 7.78 9.21 -19.93
N GLU A 405 6.73 8.63 -20.48
CA GLU A 405 5.60 9.33 -21.07
C GLU A 405 4.29 8.68 -20.65
N ARG A 406 3.23 9.47 -20.58
CA ARG A 406 1.89 9.01 -20.21
C ARG A 406 0.83 9.84 -20.89
N GLY A 407 -0.25 9.18 -21.29
CA GLY A 407 -1.51 9.80 -21.67
C GLY A 407 -2.67 9.14 -20.98
N SER A 408 -3.67 9.90 -20.57
CA SER A 408 -4.91 9.36 -20.00
C SER A 408 -6.11 10.23 -20.33
N LEU A 409 -7.29 9.63 -20.37
CA LEU A 409 -8.55 10.25 -20.73
C LEU A 409 -9.66 9.82 -19.77
N ALA A 410 -10.48 10.77 -19.35
CA ALA A 410 -11.76 10.51 -18.70
C ALA A 410 -12.89 11.22 -19.47
N TRP A 411 -13.97 10.50 -19.70
CA TRP A 411 -15.19 11.03 -20.30
C TRP A 411 -16.37 10.79 -19.39
N VAL A 412 -16.96 11.88 -18.88
CA VAL A 412 -18.09 11.87 -17.93
C VAL A 412 -19.38 12.20 -18.67
N VAL A 413 -20.28 11.24 -18.74
CA VAL A 413 -21.63 11.41 -19.28
C VAL A 413 -22.57 11.63 -18.10
N LYS A 414 -22.77 12.89 -17.72
CA LYS A 414 -23.52 13.30 -16.51
C LYS A 414 -24.95 12.76 -16.49
N GLU A 415 -25.59 12.73 -17.66
CA GLU A 415 -27.00 12.32 -17.83
C GLU A 415 -27.25 10.85 -17.48
N SER A 416 -26.29 9.98 -17.78
CA SER A 416 -26.38 8.55 -17.49
C SER A 416 -25.64 8.13 -16.23
N GLY A 417 -24.86 9.03 -15.62
CA GLY A 417 -23.97 8.69 -14.50
C GLY A 417 -22.82 7.77 -14.93
N THR A 418 -22.43 7.78 -16.22
CA THR A 418 -21.37 6.95 -16.78
C THR A 418 -20.07 7.72 -16.86
N ARG A 419 -18.97 7.10 -16.44
CA ARG A 419 -17.61 7.59 -16.66
C ARG A 419 -16.83 6.52 -17.43
N LEU A 420 -16.31 6.87 -18.59
CA LEU A 420 -15.32 6.08 -19.31
C LEU A 420 -13.94 6.65 -19.01
N HIS A 421 -12.99 5.78 -18.72
CA HIS A 421 -11.63 6.22 -18.42
C HIS A 421 -10.60 5.25 -18.99
N GLY A 422 -9.39 5.73 -19.18
CA GLY A 422 -8.28 4.88 -19.60
C GLY A 422 -6.99 5.66 -19.73
N GLY A 423 -5.90 4.94 -19.74
CA GLY A 423 -4.58 5.53 -19.87
C GLY A 423 -3.55 4.52 -20.35
N ALA A 424 -2.47 5.06 -20.89
CA ALA A 424 -1.30 4.28 -21.27
C ALA A 424 -0.03 5.07 -20.94
N GLY A 425 1.06 4.37 -20.65
CA GLY A 425 2.33 5.02 -20.38
C GLY A 425 3.46 4.04 -20.14
N SER A 426 4.66 4.59 -20.17
CA SER A 426 5.88 3.89 -19.82
C SER A 426 6.21 4.08 -18.33
N GLY A 427 6.90 3.10 -17.77
CA GLY A 427 7.44 3.16 -16.40
C GLY A 427 8.83 2.54 -16.35
N PHE A 428 9.58 2.87 -15.32
CA PHE A 428 10.84 2.22 -15.05
C PHE A 428 11.10 2.04 -13.55
N ARG A 429 11.94 1.06 -13.20
CA ARG A 429 12.44 0.82 -11.85
C ARG A 429 13.97 0.88 -11.85
N ALA A 430 14.50 1.64 -10.92
CA ALA A 430 15.93 1.67 -10.66
C ALA A 430 16.42 0.34 -10.06
N PRO A 431 17.62 -0.16 -10.43
CA PRO A 431 18.28 -1.20 -9.65
C PRO A 431 18.49 -0.75 -8.21
N THR A 432 18.23 -1.62 -7.25
CA THR A 432 18.46 -1.34 -5.83
C THR A 432 19.94 -1.41 -5.47
N PHE A 433 20.33 -0.83 -4.34
CA PHE A 433 21.72 -0.93 -3.87
C PHE A 433 22.11 -2.37 -3.56
N ASN A 434 21.18 -3.22 -3.09
CA ASN A 434 21.46 -4.65 -2.93
C ASN A 434 21.73 -5.33 -4.27
N GLU A 435 20.96 -5.06 -5.30
CA GLU A 435 21.16 -5.63 -6.64
C GLU A 435 22.49 -5.19 -7.25
N GLN A 436 22.98 -3.98 -6.94
CA GLN A 436 24.20 -3.42 -7.48
C GLN A 436 25.46 -3.70 -6.65
N PHE A 437 25.36 -3.78 -5.31
CA PHE A 437 26.52 -3.75 -4.41
C PHE A 437 26.56 -4.85 -3.36
N PHE A 438 25.48 -5.63 -3.15
CA PHE A 438 25.45 -6.69 -2.14
C PHE A 438 26.44 -7.81 -2.49
N PRO A 439 27.43 -8.12 -1.64
CA PRO A 439 28.42 -9.17 -1.93
C PRO A 439 27.75 -10.54 -2.18
N GLY A 440 28.17 -11.21 -3.24
CA GLY A 440 27.76 -12.57 -3.54
C GLY A 440 26.78 -12.75 -4.69
N PHE A 441 26.04 -11.70 -5.12
CA PHE A 441 25.14 -11.80 -6.29
C PHE A 441 24.98 -10.50 -7.09
N SER A 442 25.52 -9.41 -6.62
CA SER A 442 25.29 -8.09 -7.23
C SER A 442 26.01 -7.88 -8.56
N ASP A 443 25.50 -6.93 -9.35
CA ASP A 443 26.13 -6.44 -10.56
C ASP A 443 25.91 -4.91 -10.70
N PRO A 444 26.98 -4.10 -10.56
CA PRO A 444 26.86 -2.64 -10.69
C PRO A 444 26.53 -2.19 -12.11
N THR A 445 26.56 -3.08 -13.11
CA THR A 445 26.22 -2.76 -14.51
C THR A 445 24.75 -2.95 -14.86
N LEU A 446 23.91 -3.32 -13.88
CA LEU A 446 22.47 -3.50 -14.06
C LEU A 446 21.81 -2.25 -14.60
N LYS A 447 20.93 -2.45 -15.57
CA LYS A 447 20.11 -1.40 -16.17
C LYS A 447 18.74 -1.35 -15.50
N PRO A 448 18.04 -0.21 -15.59
CA PRO A 448 16.66 -0.13 -15.13
C PRO A 448 15.77 -1.17 -15.81
N GLU A 449 14.82 -1.70 -15.03
CA GLU A 449 13.67 -2.41 -15.58
C GLU A 449 12.74 -1.38 -16.23
N VAL A 450 12.11 -1.76 -17.31
CA VAL A 450 11.17 -0.89 -18.02
C VAL A 450 9.83 -1.57 -18.21
N SER A 451 8.78 -0.79 -18.33
CA SER A 451 7.43 -1.29 -18.59
C SER A 451 6.67 -0.41 -19.56
N PHE A 452 5.74 -1.02 -20.25
CA PHE A 452 4.64 -0.33 -20.92
C PHE A 452 3.33 -0.93 -20.43
N SER A 453 2.42 -0.06 -20.00
CA SER A 453 1.16 -0.48 -19.41
C SER A 453 0.02 0.38 -19.93
N TRP A 454 -1.17 -0.22 -20.02
CA TRP A 454 -2.41 0.50 -20.33
C TRP A 454 -3.60 -0.10 -19.60
N ASP A 455 -4.61 0.72 -19.37
CA ASP A 455 -5.90 0.29 -18.86
C ASP A 455 -7.06 1.03 -19.52
N ALA A 456 -8.24 0.43 -19.47
CA ALA A 456 -9.49 1.04 -19.89
C ALA A 456 -10.62 0.54 -19.00
N GLY A 457 -11.51 1.43 -18.61
CA GLY A 457 -12.59 1.09 -17.69
C GLY A 457 -13.84 1.93 -17.87
N VAL A 458 -14.88 1.47 -17.22
CA VAL A 458 -16.17 2.13 -17.10
C VAL A 458 -16.64 2.12 -15.66
N ASP A 459 -17.04 3.28 -15.16
CA ASP A 459 -17.76 3.42 -13.90
C ASP A 459 -19.18 3.84 -14.20
N GLN A 460 -20.14 3.23 -13.52
CA GLN A 460 -21.56 3.45 -13.71
C GLN A 460 -22.25 3.70 -12.38
N LYS A 461 -22.92 4.85 -12.26
CA LYS A 461 -23.85 5.15 -11.19
C LYS A 461 -25.26 4.77 -11.62
N LEU A 462 -25.98 4.06 -10.77
CA LEU A 462 -27.34 3.58 -11.03
C LEU A 462 -28.28 3.95 -9.88
N TRP A 463 -29.57 4.00 -10.14
CA TRP A 463 -30.63 4.19 -9.14
C TRP A 463 -30.44 5.44 -8.26
N ARG A 464 -30.08 6.59 -8.88
CA ARG A 464 -29.78 7.84 -8.14
C ARG A 464 -28.63 7.65 -7.16
N ASP A 465 -27.50 7.11 -7.67
CA ASP A 465 -26.27 6.86 -6.92
C ASP A 465 -26.34 5.78 -5.84
N ARG A 466 -27.46 5.04 -5.69
CA ARG A 466 -27.57 3.91 -4.76
C ARG A 466 -26.74 2.71 -5.15
N ALA A 467 -26.35 2.58 -6.40
CA ALA A 467 -25.40 1.57 -6.83
C ALA A 467 -24.30 2.21 -7.68
N ARG A 468 -23.07 1.85 -7.38
CA ARG A 468 -21.87 2.24 -8.10
C ARG A 468 -21.15 0.99 -8.55
N LEU A 469 -20.92 0.86 -9.84
CA LEU A 469 -20.26 -0.27 -10.48
C LEU A 469 -19.03 0.25 -11.20
N GLY A 470 -17.93 -0.48 -11.12
CA GLY A 470 -16.69 -0.21 -11.86
C GLY A 470 -16.18 -1.47 -12.52
N LEU A 471 -15.75 -1.38 -13.76
CA LEU A 471 -15.10 -2.47 -14.50
C LEU A 471 -13.89 -1.88 -15.22
N THR A 472 -12.70 -2.44 -14.95
CA THR A 472 -11.45 -2.01 -15.59
C THR A 472 -10.71 -3.23 -16.13
N PHE A 473 -10.29 -3.17 -17.38
CA PHE A 473 -9.31 -4.08 -17.96
C PHE A 473 -7.93 -3.43 -17.88
N PHE A 474 -6.87 -4.21 -17.60
CA PHE A 474 -5.49 -3.73 -17.59
C PHE A 474 -4.54 -4.70 -18.27
N GLN A 475 -3.43 -4.16 -18.78
CA GLN A 475 -2.31 -4.93 -19.31
C GLN A 475 -0.99 -4.24 -18.98
N ASN A 476 -0.05 -5.01 -18.44
CA ASN A 476 1.32 -4.61 -18.11
C ASN A 476 2.30 -5.50 -18.86
N ALA A 477 3.27 -4.91 -19.54
CA ALA A 477 4.41 -5.61 -20.13
C ALA A 477 5.68 -5.11 -19.45
N PHE A 478 6.52 -6.03 -18.97
CA PHE A 478 7.77 -5.76 -18.27
C PHE A 478 8.94 -6.30 -19.06
N GLU A 479 9.99 -5.49 -19.20
CA GLU A 479 11.23 -5.87 -19.86
C GLU A 479 12.44 -5.55 -18.99
N ASN A 480 13.56 -6.20 -19.26
CA ASN A 480 14.81 -6.07 -18.51
C ASN A 480 14.64 -6.37 -17.01
N LEU A 481 13.70 -7.24 -16.62
CA LEU A 481 13.53 -7.60 -15.23
C LEU A 481 14.82 -8.16 -14.67
N ILE A 482 15.19 -7.70 -13.48
CA ILE A 482 16.37 -8.16 -12.76
C ILE A 482 16.03 -9.49 -12.09
N ALA A 483 16.77 -10.53 -12.47
CA ALA A 483 16.62 -11.87 -11.94
C ALA A 483 17.99 -12.40 -11.48
N LEU A 484 17.97 -13.26 -10.46
CA LEU A 484 19.16 -13.99 -10.04
C LEU A 484 19.35 -15.21 -10.96
N GLU A 485 20.52 -15.34 -11.56
CA GLU A 485 20.88 -16.46 -12.42
C GLU A 485 22.11 -17.21 -11.89
N THR A 486 22.07 -18.54 -12.00
CA THR A 486 23.21 -19.39 -11.69
C THR A 486 24.25 -19.24 -12.80
N ILE A 487 25.50 -19.00 -12.41
CA ILE A 487 26.66 -18.91 -13.30
C ILE A 487 27.70 -19.96 -12.92
N SER A 488 28.56 -20.34 -13.87
CA SER A 488 29.55 -21.42 -13.68
C SER A 488 30.77 -21.03 -12.85
N THR A 489 30.94 -19.74 -12.57
CA THR A 489 32.09 -19.20 -11.80
C THR A 489 31.60 -18.49 -10.54
N PRO A 490 32.42 -18.44 -9.44
CA PRO A 490 32.07 -17.64 -8.29
C PRO A 490 31.66 -16.19 -8.68
N PRO A 491 30.62 -15.64 -8.08
CA PRO A 491 29.89 -16.09 -6.87
C PRO A 491 28.79 -17.15 -7.10
N PHE A 492 28.75 -17.84 -8.23
CA PHE A 492 27.79 -18.86 -8.66
C PHE A 492 26.34 -18.38 -8.86
N VAL A 493 25.98 -17.22 -8.34
CA VAL A 493 24.70 -16.54 -8.56
C VAL A 493 24.98 -15.08 -8.87
N LYS A 494 24.30 -14.51 -9.87
CA LYS A 494 24.48 -13.12 -10.27
C LYS A 494 23.14 -12.49 -10.67
N GLY A 495 22.94 -11.22 -10.30
CA GLY A 495 21.84 -10.41 -10.80
C GLY A 495 22.05 -10.03 -12.28
N VAL A 496 21.06 -10.28 -13.11
CA VAL A 496 21.11 -9.95 -14.55
C VAL A 496 19.77 -9.42 -15.04
N ASN A 497 19.81 -8.54 -16.04
CA ASN A 497 18.62 -8.05 -16.76
C ASN A 497 18.23 -9.05 -17.85
N SER A 498 17.59 -10.15 -17.50
CA SER A 498 17.34 -11.24 -18.46
C SER A 498 15.88 -11.61 -18.63
N ALA A 499 14.99 -11.18 -17.75
CA ALA A 499 13.62 -11.64 -17.76
C ALA A 499 12.68 -10.61 -18.40
N LYS A 500 11.66 -11.15 -19.07
CA LYS A 500 10.47 -10.42 -19.53
C LYS A 500 9.25 -11.09 -18.95
N ALA A 501 8.25 -10.29 -18.60
CA ALA A 501 6.99 -10.79 -18.09
C ALA A 501 5.83 -9.93 -18.60
N TRP A 502 4.64 -10.47 -18.50
CA TRP A 502 3.42 -9.68 -18.68
C TRP A 502 2.37 -10.09 -17.64
N ALA A 503 1.47 -9.17 -17.34
CA ALA A 503 0.28 -9.40 -16.54
C ALA A 503 -0.89 -8.66 -17.17
N ASN A 504 -2.05 -9.32 -17.29
CA ASN A 504 -3.29 -8.70 -17.70
C ASN A 504 -4.44 -9.19 -16.83
N GLY A 505 -5.52 -8.44 -16.79
CA GLY A 505 -6.63 -8.82 -15.94
C GLY A 505 -7.81 -7.88 -15.97
N ILE A 506 -8.74 -8.19 -15.09
CA ILE A 506 -9.99 -7.46 -14.93
C ILE A 506 -10.17 -7.12 -13.46
N GLU A 507 -10.53 -5.89 -13.18
CA GLU A 507 -10.94 -5.41 -11.86
C GLU A 507 -12.43 -5.06 -11.93
N PHE A 508 -13.22 -5.60 -11.02
CA PHE A 508 -14.62 -5.26 -10.86
C PHE A 508 -14.86 -4.74 -9.45
N THR A 509 -15.60 -3.66 -9.33
CA THR A 509 -16.06 -3.10 -8.06
C THR A 509 -17.55 -2.88 -8.10
N SER A 510 -18.20 -3.12 -6.98
CA SER A 510 -19.61 -2.82 -6.80
C SER A 510 -19.83 -2.34 -5.37
N GLU A 511 -20.59 -1.26 -5.22
CA GLU A 511 -21.09 -0.78 -3.94
C GLU A 511 -22.58 -0.47 -4.12
N VAL A 512 -23.41 -1.05 -3.26
CA VAL A 512 -24.88 -0.95 -3.36
C VAL A 512 -25.47 -0.62 -2.00
N ASP A 513 -26.20 0.48 -1.91
CA ASP A 513 -27.08 0.81 -0.81
C ASP A 513 -28.34 -0.06 -0.89
N VAL A 514 -28.26 -1.30 -0.36
CA VAL A 514 -29.35 -2.30 -0.40
C VAL A 514 -30.58 -1.76 0.35
N LEU A 515 -30.33 -1.18 1.53
CA LEU A 515 -31.27 -0.42 2.34
C LEU A 515 -30.60 0.91 2.72
N GLU A 516 -31.35 1.83 3.30
CA GLU A 516 -30.79 3.10 3.79
C GLU A 516 -29.69 2.92 4.85
N ASN A 517 -29.73 1.79 5.55
CA ASN A 517 -28.82 1.42 6.63
C ASN A 517 -28.02 0.14 6.36
N LEU A 518 -28.03 -0.38 5.11
CA LEU A 518 -27.31 -1.59 4.72
C LEU A 518 -26.61 -1.38 3.39
N VAL A 519 -25.28 -1.39 3.41
CA VAL A 519 -24.42 -1.27 2.24
C VAL A 519 -23.76 -2.63 1.97
N ALA A 520 -23.82 -3.07 0.73
CA ALA A 520 -23.08 -4.24 0.24
C ALA A 520 -21.98 -3.80 -0.72
N SER A 521 -20.80 -4.37 -0.59
CA SER A 521 -19.66 -4.11 -1.47
C SER A 521 -19.05 -5.40 -2.00
N LEU A 522 -18.56 -5.35 -3.24
CA LEU A 522 -17.84 -6.45 -3.87
C LEU A 522 -16.64 -5.87 -4.62
N THR A 523 -15.48 -6.43 -4.37
CA THR A 523 -14.29 -6.20 -5.18
C THR A 523 -13.81 -7.53 -5.71
N TYR A 524 -13.54 -7.60 -7.01
CA TYR A 524 -13.00 -8.78 -7.67
C TYR A 524 -11.82 -8.38 -8.54
N THR A 525 -10.76 -9.17 -8.49
CA THR A 525 -9.61 -9.04 -9.38
C THR A 525 -9.31 -10.40 -10.00
N TYR A 526 -9.19 -10.43 -11.31
CA TYR A 526 -8.62 -11.51 -12.08
C TYR A 526 -7.27 -11.05 -12.62
N THR A 527 -6.20 -11.82 -12.37
CA THR A 527 -4.86 -11.55 -12.90
C THR A 527 -4.31 -12.81 -13.58
N ASN A 528 -3.98 -12.68 -14.85
CA ASN A 528 -3.24 -13.68 -15.60
C ASN A 528 -1.84 -13.13 -15.89
N SER A 529 -0.80 -13.87 -15.55
CA SER A 529 0.58 -13.42 -15.69
C SER A 529 1.51 -14.52 -16.18
N LEU A 530 2.61 -14.12 -16.83
CA LEU A 530 3.60 -15.04 -17.35
C LEU A 530 5.00 -14.42 -17.38
N VAL A 531 5.97 -15.11 -16.81
CA VAL A 531 7.39 -14.85 -17.01
C VAL A 531 7.84 -15.63 -18.24
N LEU A 532 8.25 -14.94 -19.31
CA LEU A 532 8.47 -15.56 -20.63
C LEU A 532 9.63 -16.58 -20.64
N LYS A 533 10.68 -16.35 -19.85
CA LYS A 533 11.85 -17.22 -19.76
C LYS A 533 11.53 -18.56 -19.12
N THR A 534 10.82 -18.55 -18.00
CA THR A 534 10.49 -19.74 -17.21
C THR A 534 9.19 -20.41 -17.63
N ARG A 535 8.32 -19.72 -18.36
CA ARG A 535 6.97 -20.16 -18.73
C ARG A 535 6.06 -20.37 -17.52
N HIS A 536 6.36 -19.76 -16.37
CA HIS A 536 5.56 -19.80 -15.15
C HIS A 536 4.89 -18.47 -14.88
N PRO A 537 3.78 -18.44 -14.10
CA PRO A 537 3.20 -17.20 -13.61
C PRO A 537 4.19 -16.35 -12.80
N ILE A 538 3.89 -15.06 -12.64
CA ILE A 538 4.62 -14.22 -11.67
C ILE A 538 4.40 -14.81 -10.27
N PRO A 539 5.47 -14.98 -9.46
CA PRO A 539 5.35 -15.57 -8.12
C PRO A 539 4.42 -14.77 -7.20
N ARG A 540 3.63 -15.51 -6.40
CA ARG A 540 2.75 -14.94 -5.37
C ARG A 540 1.69 -13.99 -5.92
N GLU A 541 1.29 -14.17 -7.17
CA GLU A 541 0.19 -13.45 -7.78
C GLU A 541 -0.99 -14.42 -7.95
N PRO A 542 -2.07 -14.26 -7.14
CA PRO A 542 -3.23 -15.14 -7.23
C PRO A 542 -4.04 -14.83 -8.50
N VAL A 543 -4.57 -15.87 -9.14
CA VAL A 543 -5.36 -15.72 -10.37
C VAL A 543 -6.70 -15.03 -10.08
N HIS A 544 -7.34 -15.40 -8.99
CA HIS A 544 -8.62 -14.78 -8.58
C HIS A 544 -8.56 -14.32 -7.13
N ARG A 545 -9.08 -13.13 -6.91
CA ARG A 545 -9.24 -12.56 -5.59
C ARG A 545 -10.60 -11.87 -5.47
N TRP A 546 -11.29 -12.15 -4.37
CA TRP A 546 -12.60 -11.61 -4.06
C TRP A 546 -12.58 -10.95 -2.69
N ARG A 547 -13.25 -9.83 -2.56
CA ARG A 547 -13.63 -9.25 -1.28
C ARG A 547 -15.11 -8.91 -1.32
N ILE A 548 -15.87 -9.46 -0.39
CA ILE A 548 -17.27 -9.18 -0.20
C ILE A 548 -17.43 -8.49 1.14
N GLY A 549 -18.06 -7.34 1.19
CA GLY A 549 -18.30 -6.55 2.39
C GLY A 549 -19.77 -6.28 2.59
N LEU A 550 -20.20 -6.29 3.85
CA LEU A 550 -21.49 -5.81 4.30
C LEU A 550 -21.28 -4.86 5.46
N THR A 551 -21.92 -3.71 5.42
CA THR A 551 -21.98 -2.75 6.53
C THR A 551 -23.44 -2.49 6.85
N TRP A 552 -23.82 -2.68 8.11
CA TRP A 552 -25.20 -2.58 8.56
C TRP A 552 -25.34 -1.75 9.84
N GLU A 553 -26.22 -0.78 9.81
CA GLU A 553 -26.56 0.08 10.95
C GLU A 553 -28.01 -0.20 11.40
N PRO A 554 -28.28 -1.34 12.09
CA PRO A 554 -29.66 -1.73 12.46
C PRO A 554 -30.36 -0.71 13.35
N VAL A 555 -29.59 0.00 14.17
CA VAL A 555 -30.06 1.11 15.00
C VAL A 555 -28.98 2.19 15.07
N LYS A 556 -29.33 3.46 15.31
CA LYS A 556 -28.43 4.63 15.33
C LYS A 556 -27.17 4.52 16.22
N ARG A 557 -27.14 3.54 17.14
CA ARG A 557 -26.01 3.32 18.07
C ARG A 557 -25.16 2.11 17.73
N LEU A 558 -25.55 1.31 16.75
CA LEU A 558 -24.89 0.05 16.41
C LEU A 558 -24.55 0.04 14.93
N SER A 559 -23.27 -0.04 14.61
CA SER A 559 -22.76 -0.31 13.27
C SER A 559 -22.05 -1.67 13.28
N LEU A 560 -22.39 -2.53 12.34
CA LEU A 560 -21.82 -3.87 12.17
C LEU A 560 -21.19 -3.98 10.79
N PHE A 561 -20.14 -4.76 10.68
CA PHE A 561 -19.58 -5.11 9.39
C PHE A 561 -19.21 -6.59 9.31
N SER A 562 -19.21 -7.10 8.08
CA SER A 562 -18.64 -8.39 7.71
C SER A 562 -17.80 -8.23 6.46
N GLN A 563 -16.66 -8.92 6.41
CA GLN A 563 -15.80 -8.99 5.23
C GLN A 563 -15.40 -10.43 4.97
N VAL A 564 -15.53 -10.86 3.72
CA VAL A 564 -15.05 -12.17 3.26
C VAL A 564 -13.99 -11.94 2.21
N HIS A 565 -12.79 -12.46 2.45
CA HIS A 565 -11.67 -12.43 1.52
C HIS A 565 -11.43 -13.84 0.99
N VAL A 566 -11.44 -14.00 -0.32
CA VAL A 566 -11.15 -15.28 -0.99
C VAL A 566 -9.97 -15.05 -1.94
N VAL A 567 -8.93 -15.83 -1.73
CA VAL A 567 -7.70 -15.82 -2.56
C VAL A 567 -7.49 -17.22 -3.10
N THR A 568 -7.29 -17.38 -4.39
CA THR A 568 -6.98 -18.69 -4.99
C THR A 568 -5.53 -19.06 -4.77
N GLN A 569 -5.20 -20.32 -5.04
CA GLN A 569 -3.81 -20.77 -5.00
C GLN A 569 -2.92 -19.89 -5.89
N GLN A 570 -1.68 -19.72 -5.48
CA GLN A 570 -0.68 -18.91 -6.17
C GLN A 570 0.61 -19.72 -6.39
N TRP A 571 1.23 -19.48 -7.53
CA TRP A 571 2.52 -20.09 -7.83
C TRP A 571 3.64 -19.43 -7.01
N GLU A 572 4.53 -20.23 -6.42
CA GLU A 572 5.63 -19.74 -5.56
C GLU A 572 6.98 -19.84 -6.26
N ALA A 573 7.33 -21.04 -6.69
CA ALA A 573 8.62 -21.33 -7.29
C ALA A 573 8.58 -22.69 -8.01
N SER A 574 9.65 -23.05 -8.71
CA SER A 574 9.90 -24.44 -9.11
C SER A 574 10.73 -25.14 -8.04
N ASP A 575 10.45 -26.41 -7.79
CA ASP A 575 11.31 -27.28 -6.99
C ASP A 575 12.59 -27.68 -7.76
N ALA A 576 13.46 -28.44 -7.13
CA ALA A 576 14.70 -28.91 -7.74
C ALA A 576 14.49 -29.82 -8.96
N LEU A 577 13.28 -30.38 -9.14
CA LEU A 577 12.89 -31.22 -10.27
C LEU A 577 12.16 -30.44 -11.36
N GLY A 578 12.02 -29.11 -11.19
CA GLY A 578 11.27 -28.25 -12.11
C GLY A 578 9.75 -28.31 -11.96
N SER A 579 9.23 -29.03 -10.96
CA SER A 579 7.81 -29.07 -10.66
C SER A 579 7.36 -27.79 -9.98
N GLY A 580 6.14 -27.34 -10.29
CA GLY A 580 5.58 -26.11 -9.71
C GLY A 580 5.25 -26.29 -8.23
N VAL A 581 5.74 -25.37 -7.42
CA VAL A 581 5.40 -25.24 -6.00
C VAL A 581 4.34 -24.15 -5.86
N TYR A 582 3.23 -24.50 -5.24
CA TYR A 582 2.10 -23.60 -5.04
C TYR A 582 1.85 -23.32 -3.56
N ASN A 583 1.45 -22.11 -3.26
CA ASN A 583 0.87 -21.75 -1.98
C ASN A 583 -0.65 -21.92 -2.09
N SER A 584 -1.26 -22.54 -1.08
CA SER A 584 -2.71 -22.80 -1.08
C SER A 584 -3.52 -21.52 -1.06
N GLY A 585 -4.66 -21.52 -1.74
CA GLY A 585 -5.65 -20.47 -1.56
C GLY A 585 -6.30 -20.54 -0.18
N HIS A 586 -6.95 -19.43 0.23
CA HIS A 586 -7.62 -19.34 1.52
C HIS A 586 -8.89 -18.48 1.46
N THR A 587 -9.75 -18.68 2.46
CA THR A 587 -10.94 -17.87 2.68
C THR A 587 -10.94 -17.33 4.10
N ARG A 588 -10.79 -16.02 4.25
CA ARG A 588 -10.83 -15.34 5.55
C ARG A 588 -12.16 -14.61 5.72
N VAL A 589 -12.82 -14.82 6.86
CA VAL A 589 -14.03 -14.11 7.23
C VAL A 589 -13.72 -13.24 8.44
N ASP A 590 -13.99 -11.93 8.31
CA ASP A 590 -13.83 -10.95 9.39
C ASP A 590 -15.20 -10.38 9.75
N LEU A 591 -15.43 -10.19 11.04
CA LEU A 591 -16.63 -9.57 11.60
C LEU A 591 -16.22 -8.46 12.56
N GLY A 592 -17.07 -7.47 12.72
CA GLY A 592 -16.87 -6.48 13.76
C GLY A 592 -17.98 -5.46 13.82
N GLY A 593 -17.80 -4.51 14.72
CA GLY A 593 -18.77 -3.43 14.87
C GLY A 593 -18.44 -2.46 15.99
N THR A 594 -19.23 -1.42 16.01
CA THR A 594 -19.16 -0.33 17.00
C THR A 594 -20.51 -0.18 17.67
N TYR A 595 -20.51 -0.13 18.99
CA TYR A 595 -21.69 0.23 19.77
C TYR A 595 -21.43 1.52 20.54
N ARG A 596 -22.23 2.56 20.32
CA ARG A 596 -22.15 3.83 21.00
C ARG A 596 -22.73 3.74 22.41
N LEU A 597 -21.84 3.72 23.42
CA LEU A 597 -22.20 3.65 24.83
C LEU A 597 -22.71 5.00 25.34
N LEU A 598 -22.01 6.08 24.99
CA LEU A 598 -22.31 7.42 25.47
C LEU A 598 -22.32 8.40 24.29
N ASN A 599 -23.30 9.32 24.30
CA ASN A 599 -23.42 10.40 23.34
C ASN A 599 -23.54 11.73 24.09
N ARG A 600 -22.53 12.56 23.97
CA ARG A 600 -22.36 13.87 24.62
C ARG A 600 -22.50 13.86 26.15
N TYR A 601 -21.36 13.97 26.83
CA TYR A 601 -21.30 14.21 28.26
C TYR A 601 -20.12 15.14 28.55
N ALA A 602 -20.37 16.33 29.08
CA ALA A 602 -19.37 17.37 29.28
C ALA A 602 -18.57 17.66 27.97
N PHE A 603 -17.26 17.52 28.00
CA PHE A 603 -16.37 17.69 26.84
C PHE A 603 -16.26 16.43 25.96
N ILE A 604 -16.77 15.28 26.43
CA ILE A 604 -16.76 14.02 25.67
C ILE A 604 -17.89 14.04 24.64
N GLN A 605 -17.56 13.87 23.38
CA GLN A 605 -18.54 13.78 22.30
C GLN A 605 -19.13 12.38 22.18
N SER A 606 -18.32 11.35 22.31
CA SER A 606 -18.80 9.96 22.33
C SER A 606 -17.87 9.03 23.09
N VAL A 607 -18.43 7.92 23.59
CA VAL A 607 -17.70 6.73 24.01
C VAL A 607 -18.26 5.56 23.21
N ASP A 608 -17.40 4.92 22.44
CA ASP A 608 -17.76 3.83 21.57
C ASP A 608 -17.05 2.53 22.04
N LEU A 609 -17.81 1.44 22.14
CA LEU A 609 -17.28 0.08 22.28
C LEU A 609 -17.04 -0.47 20.90
N THR A 610 -15.83 -0.94 20.64
CA THR A 610 -15.44 -1.52 19.35
C THR A 610 -15.09 -2.99 19.52
N ALA A 611 -15.48 -3.81 18.57
CA ALA A 611 -15.11 -5.23 18.53
C ALA A 611 -14.78 -5.64 17.11
N ARG A 612 -13.72 -6.46 16.95
CA ARG A 612 -13.34 -7.06 15.68
C ARG A 612 -12.85 -8.48 15.90
N ILE A 613 -13.26 -9.38 15.00
CA ILE A 613 -12.73 -10.73 14.89
C ILE A 613 -12.23 -10.90 13.45
N GLN A 614 -10.96 -11.25 13.30
CA GLN A 614 -10.37 -11.63 12.04
C GLN A 614 -10.25 -13.14 11.94
N ASN A 615 -10.36 -13.67 10.73
CA ASN A 615 -10.26 -15.10 10.46
C ASN A 615 -11.20 -15.93 11.37
N LEU A 616 -12.48 -15.56 11.40
CA LEU A 616 -13.50 -16.21 12.23
C LEU A 616 -13.54 -17.74 12.06
N LEU A 617 -13.25 -18.22 10.85
CA LEU A 617 -13.23 -19.64 10.53
C LEU A 617 -11.96 -20.35 11.03
N ASN A 618 -11.01 -19.62 11.61
CA ASN A 618 -9.70 -20.10 12.05
C ASN A 618 -8.98 -20.91 10.96
N GLU A 619 -9.08 -20.48 9.69
CA GLU A 619 -8.43 -21.14 8.58
C GLU A 619 -6.91 -20.98 8.70
N GLY A 620 -6.18 -22.10 8.60
CA GLY A 620 -4.72 -22.10 8.57
C GLY A 620 -4.23 -21.79 7.14
N TYR A 621 -3.57 -20.64 6.96
CA TYR A 621 -3.02 -20.24 5.67
C TYR A 621 -1.70 -19.48 5.83
N ALA A 622 -1.02 -19.26 4.71
CA ALA A 622 0.17 -18.40 4.62
C ALA A 622 0.05 -17.52 3.36
N GLU A 623 0.35 -16.25 3.48
CA GLU A 623 0.41 -15.34 2.32
C GLU A 623 1.75 -15.48 1.59
N VAL A 624 2.79 -15.71 2.35
CA VAL A 624 4.11 -16.12 1.88
C VAL A 624 4.35 -17.54 2.40
N ARG A 625 4.58 -18.48 1.51
CA ARG A 625 4.79 -19.88 1.87
C ARG A 625 5.87 -20.01 2.94
N GLY A 626 5.59 -20.82 3.97
CA GLY A 626 6.47 -21.00 5.12
C GLY A 626 6.26 -20.02 6.28
N PHE A 627 5.48 -18.96 6.08
CA PHE A 627 5.15 -17.98 7.11
C PHE A 627 3.65 -18.06 7.45
N PRO A 628 3.26 -18.83 8.46
CA PRO A 628 1.86 -18.97 8.80
C PRO A 628 1.26 -17.65 9.26
N ALA A 629 0.06 -17.35 8.78
CA ALA A 629 -0.74 -16.23 9.25
C ALA A 629 -1.29 -16.50 10.65
N LEU A 630 -1.67 -15.45 11.35
CA LEU A 630 -2.43 -15.58 12.61
C LEU A 630 -3.75 -16.31 12.33
N GLY A 631 -4.11 -17.24 13.22
CA GLY A 631 -5.42 -17.85 13.22
C GLY A 631 -6.51 -16.84 13.56
N ILE A 632 -7.57 -17.30 14.25
CA ILE A 632 -8.59 -16.40 14.74
C ILE A 632 -7.99 -15.36 15.70
N THR A 633 -8.20 -14.06 15.38
CA THR A 633 -7.70 -12.93 16.16
C THR A 633 -8.87 -12.03 16.53
N GLY A 634 -9.07 -11.77 17.82
CA GLY A 634 -10.14 -10.91 18.35
C GLY A 634 -9.55 -9.68 19.02
N LEU A 635 -10.16 -8.51 18.80
CA LEU A 635 -9.85 -7.25 19.48
C LEU A 635 -11.15 -6.66 20.02
N LEU A 636 -11.13 -6.24 21.28
CA LEU A 636 -12.20 -5.51 21.94
C LEU A 636 -11.64 -4.20 22.49
N GLY A 637 -12.32 -3.10 22.26
CA GLY A 637 -11.79 -1.81 22.65
C GLY A 637 -12.84 -0.79 23.05
N LEU A 638 -12.34 0.27 23.68
CA LEU A 638 -13.09 1.48 24.02
C LEU A 638 -12.42 2.68 23.35
N ARG A 639 -13.22 3.51 22.70
CA ARG A 639 -12.79 4.77 22.09
C ARG A 639 -13.59 5.93 22.67
N ALA A 640 -12.90 6.88 23.28
CA ALA A 640 -13.46 8.15 23.70
C ALA A 640 -13.06 9.24 22.71
N THR A 641 -14.04 10.04 22.25
CA THR A 641 -13.84 11.18 21.36
C THR A 641 -14.27 12.46 22.07
N PHE A 642 -13.50 13.54 21.96
CA PHE A 642 -13.74 14.83 22.61
C PHE A 642 -13.55 16.01 21.66
#